data_329e047d2406886b003aa50cf69fbea0
#
_entry.id   329e047d2406886b003aa50cf69fbea0
#
_cell.length_a   1.000
_cell.length_b   1.000
_cell.length_c   1.000
_cell.angle_alpha   90.00
_cell.angle_beta   90.00
_cell.angle_gamma   90.00
#
_symmetry.space_group_name_H-M   'P 1'
#
loop_
_entity.id
_entity.type
_entity.pdbx_description
1 polymer ?
#
loop_
_entity_poly.entity_id
_entity_poly.type
_entity_poly.pdbx_seq_one_letter_code
_entity_poly.pdbx_strand_id
1 'polypeptide(L)'
;MNILPNPRRQPWAPNARGIDTLATDARGSMARGSMARNLAIWASTFLVIALLSLPAMAQNHLLIETESFEDKGGWVIDQQSFVVMNSSYIMAHGMGRPVKDAVTTVKFPKTGKYHLWVRTKDWAPFPKGPGKFQVILDGKSTGQTFGESGSDAWKWYDGGVIDIKNATTKLALKDLTGFNGRCDALLFTDDLKFTPPNELEALTAFRRKLLNLTDKPQDAGRYDLVVVGGGIAGTCAAISAARMGLTVALIQDRPVLGGNNSSEVRVHLMGDVDKNHYPKLGRIVREMDNGDPGNGNPDAKEYGDARKISIVKAEKNISLFLNTHVFKVEKENDIITAVVGRDIATNQERRFSGSFFSDCTGDGTVGFLAGADFRMGRESKAETGESLAADKSDDFTLGTSNLWASVDRDTVSSFPETPWAMQFSDEYHIDEPKSDWQWETGFGNFNTITQAEQIRDHNLRAIYGNWSYLKKNKAAKYGKKELAWVAYIGGKRESRRIIGDYVLNQMDIQEGKFYPDGSVTATWTIDLHFPDAKNSKYFEGQEFFAGTKHIKVAPYTIPYRCLYSKNIQNLFMAGRNIRTTHGAFGSTRVMRTCGMMGEVVGFASYIANKYKTSPRGVYKDHLPELTGILKGETLAPQP
;
A
#
# COMPACT_ATOMS: atom_id res chain seq x y z
N MET A 1 19.60 -34.20 -4.23
CA MET A 1 19.12 -33.82 -2.89
C MET A 1 20.29 -33.19 -2.15
N ASN A 2 20.47 -31.91 -2.25
CA ASN A 2 21.45 -31.16 -1.47
C ASN A 2 20.71 -29.94 -0.90
N ILE A 3 20.49 -30.01 0.40
CA ILE A 3 19.87 -28.95 1.20
C ILE A 3 20.95 -27.91 1.43
N LEU A 4 20.79 -26.71 0.86
CA LEU A 4 21.61 -25.55 1.16
C LEU A 4 21.19 -24.96 2.52
N PRO A 5 22.16 -24.55 3.37
CA PRO A 5 21.85 -24.04 4.70
C PRO A 5 21.26 -22.64 4.65
N ASN A 6 20.23 -22.43 5.45
CA ASN A 6 19.52 -21.19 5.72
C ASN A 6 20.49 -20.11 6.29
N PRO A 7 20.61 -18.90 5.70
CA PRO A 7 21.42 -17.85 6.29
C PRO A 7 20.75 -17.29 7.55
N ARG A 8 21.48 -17.33 8.65
CA ARG A 8 21.08 -16.81 9.97
C ARG A 8 20.72 -15.32 9.88
N ARG A 9 19.57 -15.01 10.44
CA ARG A 9 19.06 -13.65 10.63
C ARG A 9 20.04 -12.84 11.49
N GLN A 10 20.42 -11.66 11.00
CA GLN A 10 20.96 -10.59 11.86
C GLN A 10 19.85 -9.58 12.14
N PRO A 11 19.68 -9.11 13.39
CA PRO A 11 18.71 -8.07 13.70
C PRO A 11 19.21 -6.72 13.18
N TRP A 12 18.36 -6.03 12.48
CA TRP A 12 18.60 -4.69 11.95
C TRP A 12 18.46 -3.67 13.09
N ALA A 13 19.58 -3.07 13.51
CA ALA A 13 19.62 -1.91 14.40
C ALA A 13 20.01 -0.68 13.57
N PRO A 14 19.35 0.47 13.71
CA PRO A 14 19.77 1.69 13.03
C PRO A 14 20.99 2.28 13.73
N ASN A 15 22.10 2.44 13.01
CA ASN A 15 23.29 3.16 13.44
C ASN A 15 22.99 4.67 13.50
N ALA A 16 22.81 5.16 14.71
CA ALA A 16 22.96 6.59 15.00
C ALA A 16 24.46 6.85 15.24
N ARG A 17 25.15 7.48 14.30
CA ARG A 17 26.46 8.08 14.57
C ARG A 17 26.26 9.55 14.85
N GLY A 18 26.58 9.92 16.09
CA GLY A 18 26.69 11.29 16.53
C GLY A 18 27.84 12.01 15.82
N ILE A 19 27.60 13.25 15.51
CA ILE A 19 28.63 14.19 15.05
C ILE A 19 29.10 14.93 16.30
N ASP A 20 30.32 14.65 16.73
CA ASP A 20 31.03 15.41 17.75
C ASP A 20 31.49 16.75 17.18
N THR A 21 31.04 17.81 17.79
CA THR A 21 31.54 19.17 17.60
C THR A 21 32.84 19.35 18.39
N LEU A 22 33.94 19.57 17.69
CA LEU A 22 35.17 20.11 18.28
C LEU A 22 35.27 21.61 17.97
N ALA A 23 35.07 22.40 19.00
CA ALA A 23 35.47 23.79 19.04
C ALA A 23 36.95 23.87 19.44
N THR A 24 37.75 24.57 18.66
CA THR A 24 39.07 25.05 19.12
C THR A 24 39.21 26.54 18.81
N ASP A 25 39.31 27.26 19.90
CA ASP A 25 39.80 28.64 19.98
C ASP A 25 41.29 28.72 19.55
N ALA A 26 41.66 29.74 18.77
CA ALA A 26 43.03 30.25 18.77
C ALA A 26 43.06 31.71 18.35
N ARG A 27 43.37 32.56 19.32
CA ARG A 27 43.74 33.95 19.16
C ARG A 27 45.22 34.11 18.80
N GLY A 28 45.54 35.19 18.08
CA GLY A 28 46.76 35.96 18.13
C GLY A 28 47.72 35.67 16.98
N SER A 29 48.30 36.55 16.28
CA SER A 29 48.84 37.86 16.51
C SER A 29 49.33 38.46 15.19
N MET A 30 49.34 39.75 15.08
CA MET A 30 49.94 40.53 13.99
C MET A 30 51.46 40.46 13.96
N ALA A 31 52.05 40.48 12.75
CA ALA A 31 53.34 41.13 12.54
C ALA A 31 53.43 41.66 11.07
N ARG A 32 53.83 42.93 11.00
CA ARG A 32 54.13 43.69 9.77
C ARG A 32 55.56 43.43 9.29
N GLY A 33 55.78 43.61 7.98
CA GLY A 33 57.13 43.81 7.37
C GLY A 33 57.05 43.61 5.88
N SER A 34 56.94 44.64 5.09
CA SER A 34 57.87 45.57 4.44
C SER A 34 58.63 44.97 3.24
N MET A 35 58.24 45.55 2.06
CA MET A 35 58.98 45.86 0.82
C MET A 35 60.34 45.18 0.51
N ALA A 36 60.46 44.63 -0.74
CA ALA A 36 61.37 45.25 -1.73
C ALA A 36 61.34 44.52 -3.07
N ARG A 37 61.43 45.33 -4.11
CA ARG A 37 61.53 45.10 -5.54
C ARG A 37 62.62 44.11 -5.92
N ASN A 38 62.40 43.35 -7.05
CA ASN A 38 63.31 43.37 -8.19
C ASN A 38 62.68 42.76 -9.44
N LEU A 39 62.76 43.52 -10.53
CA LEU A 39 62.49 43.13 -11.93
C LEU A 39 63.60 42.16 -12.40
N ALA A 40 63.22 41.08 -13.09
CA ALA A 40 64.06 40.45 -14.09
C ALA A 40 63.15 39.84 -15.17
N ILE A 41 63.32 40.33 -16.40
CA ILE A 41 62.70 39.94 -17.63
C ILE A 41 63.30 38.61 -18.08
N TRP A 42 62.49 37.61 -18.33
CA TRP A 42 62.77 36.51 -19.27
C TRP A 42 61.53 36.21 -20.07
N ALA A 43 61.60 36.45 -21.36
CA ALA A 43 60.67 36.02 -22.36
C ALA A 43 60.80 34.49 -22.54
N SER A 44 59.74 33.76 -22.32
CA SER A 44 59.63 32.37 -22.67
C SER A 44 58.24 32.08 -23.22
N THR A 45 58.19 31.92 -24.51
CA THR A 45 57.28 31.16 -25.36
C THR A 45 55.98 30.66 -24.70
N PHE A 46 54.89 31.42 -24.88
CA PHE A 46 53.52 30.93 -24.63
C PHE A 46 53.18 29.87 -25.66
N LEU A 47 53.35 28.60 -25.30
CA LEU A 47 52.69 27.49 -25.98
C LEU A 47 51.22 27.51 -25.48
N VAL A 48 50.35 28.16 -26.24
CA VAL A 48 48.89 28.10 -26.06
C VAL A 48 48.48 26.68 -26.45
N ILE A 49 48.42 25.80 -25.45
CA ILE A 49 47.62 24.57 -25.53
C ILE A 49 46.19 25.04 -25.41
N ALA A 50 45.56 25.31 -26.55
CA ALA A 50 44.11 25.34 -26.67
C ALA A 50 43.62 23.92 -26.37
N LEU A 51 43.39 23.61 -25.11
CA LEU A 51 42.48 22.54 -24.74
C LEU A 51 41.15 22.90 -25.37
N LEU A 52 40.87 22.36 -26.54
CA LEU A 52 39.53 22.22 -27.07
C LEU A 52 38.73 21.45 -26.02
N SER A 53 38.13 22.20 -25.08
CA SER A 53 37.00 21.70 -24.31
C SER A 53 35.89 21.48 -25.34
N LEU A 54 35.89 20.27 -25.92
CA LEU A 54 34.70 19.77 -26.58
C LEU A 54 33.58 19.99 -25.56
N PRO A 55 32.51 20.72 -25.92
CA PRO A 55 31.38 20.81 -25.02
C PRO A 55 30.96 19.37 -24.70
N ALA A 56 31.04 18.97 -23.46
CA ALA A 56 30.47 17.69 -23.03
C ALA A 56 29.03 17.70 -23.56
N MET A 57 28.79 16.92 -24.60
CA MET A 57 27.44 16.81 -25.16
C MET A 57 26.55 16.41 -24.00
N ALA A 58 25.61 17.28 -23.66
CA ALA A 58 24.68 16.99 -22.57
C ALA A 58 24.03 15.65 -22.88
N GLN A 59 24.30 14.66 -22.02
CA GLN A 59 23.74 13.33 -22.16
C GLN A 59 22.23 13.42 -22.01
N ASN A 60 21.51 12.86 -22.97
CA ASN A 60 20.06 12.84 -22.94
C ASN A 60 19.59 11.53 -22.34
N HIS A 61 19.04 11.61 -21.13
CA HIS A 61 18.34 10.52 -20.47
C HIS A 61 16.84 10.83 -20.52
N LEU A 62 16.06 9.94 -21.11
CA LEU A 62 14.59 10.04 -21.16
C LEU A 62 14.01 8.90 -20.36
N LEU A 63 13.57 9.22 -19.14
CA LEU A 63 12.88 8.30 -18.24
C LEU A 63 11.38 8.37 -18.48
N ILE A 64 10.75 7.21 -18.58
CA ILE A 64 9.32 7.05 -18.78
C ILE A 64 8.82 6.08 -17.71
N GLU A 65 8.05 6.61 -16.75
CA GLU A 65 7.35 5.82 -15.75
C GLU A 65 6.14 5.17 -16.40
N THR A 66 6.01 3.85 -16.31
CA THR A 66 4.98 3.13 -17.08
C THR A 66 3.58 3.34 -16.55
N GLU A 67 3.43 3.62 -15.26
CA GLU A 67 2.15 4.01 -14.67
C GLU A 67 1.63 5.36 -15.18
N SER A 68 2.48 6.17 -15.82
CA SER A 68 2.08 7.45 -16.45
C SER A 68 1.58 7.31 -17.89
N PHE A 69 1.57 6.11 -18.48
CA PHE A 69 1.09 5.90 -19.84
C PHE A 69 -0.32 6.44 -20.04
N GLU A 70 -0.58 7.03 -21.20
CA GLU A 70 -1.87 7.66 -21.55
C GLU A 70 -3.03 6.66 -21.58
N ASP A 71 -2.84 5.52 -22.27
CA ASP A 71 -3.77 4.39 -22.27
C ASP A 71 -3.05 3.15 -21.69
N LYS A 72 -3.49 2.68 -20.55
CA LYS A 72 -2.92 1.48 -19.91
C LYS A 72 -3.46 0.18 -20.50
N GLY A 73 -4.40 0.25 -21.46
CA GLY A 73 -4.99 -0.94 -22.07
C GLY A 73 -5.62 -1.86 -21.02
N GLY A 74 -5.07 -3.07 -20.92
CA GLY A 74 -5.46 -4.03 -19.89
C GLY A 74 -4.47 -4.15 -18.73
N TRP A 75 -3.47 -3.25 -18.64
CA TRP A 75 -2.52 -3.22 -17.54
C TRP A 75 -3.10 -2.42 -16.37
N VAL A 76 -2.83 -2.86 -15.15
CA VAL A 76 -3.29 -2.22 -13.90
C VAL A 76 -2.12 -1.60 -13.16
N ILE A 77 -2.35 -0.47 -12.46
CA ILE A 77 -1.34 0.12 -11.58
C ILE A 77 -1.31 -0.66 -10.26
N ASP A 78 -0.10 -1.05 -9.84
CA ASP A 78 0.15 -1.71 -8.57
C ASP A 78 1.13 -0.88 -7.73
N GLN A 79 0.76 -0.57 -6.48
CA GLN A 79 1.61 0.14 -5.53
C GLN A 79 2.01 -0.72 -4.32
N GLN A 80 1.73 -2.03 -4.33
CA GLN A 80 2.01 -2.89 -3.17
C GLN A 80 3.51 -2.99 -2.85
N SER A 81 4.38 -2.68 -3.81
CA SER A 81 5.83 -2.56 -3.62
C SER A 81 6.30 -1.15 -3.29
N PHE A 82 5.41 -0.15 -3.17
CA PHE A 82 5.81 1.25 -3.02
C PHE A 82 6.76 1.48 -1.84
N VAL A 83 6.51 0.83 -0.71
CA VAL A 83 7.34 0.94 0.51
C VAL A 83 8.80 0.52 0.28
N VAL A 84 9.05 -0.42 -0.66
CA VAL A 84 10.40 -0.95 -0.95
C VAL A 84 11.00 -0.40 -2.24
N MET A 85 10.17 0.11 -3.18
CA MET A 85 10.62 0.62 -4.48
C MET A 85 10.58 2.14 -4.58
N ASN A 86 9.82 2.79 -3.72
CA ASN A 86 9.50 4.22 -3.78
C ASN A 86 8.84 4.64 -5.12
N SER A 87 8.15 3.70 -5.76
CA SER A 87 7.31 3.89 -6.96
C SER A 87 6.25 2.81 -7.07
N SER A 88 5.21 3.06 -7.86
CA SER A 88 4.30 2.07 -8.41
C SER A 88 4.85 1.48 -9.72
N TYR A 89 4.12 0.56 -10.30
CA TYR A 89 4.41 -0.03 -11.60
C TYR A 89 3.10 -0.47 -12.27
N ILE A 90 3.14 -0.85 -13.55
CA ILE A 90 2.00 -1.48 -14.20
C ILE A 90 2.21 -2.97 -14.40
N MET A 91 1.10 -3.71 -14.35
CA MET A 91 1.07 -5.16 -14.40
C MET A 91 -0.01 -5.67 -15.36
N ALA A 92 0.37 -6.59 -16.27
CA ALA A 92 -0.52 -7.23 -17.24
C ALA A 92 -1.33 -8.35 -16.57
N HIS A 93 -2.50 -8.00 -15.97
CA HIS A 93 -3.31 -8.93 -15.19
C HIS A 93 -4.40 -9.60 -16.03
N GLY A 94 -4.02 -10.53 -16.90
CA GLY A 94 -4.89 -11.15 -17.89
C GLY A 94 -5.36 -12.57 -17.56
N MET A 95 -4.97 -13.13 -16.41
CA MET A 95 -5.40 -14.46 -15.97
C MET A 95 -5.15 -15.56 -17.02
N GLY A 96 -3.93 -15.54 -17.63
CA GLY A 96 -3.52 -16.48 -18.68
C GLY A 96 -3.95 -16.09 -20.09
N ARG A 97 -4.47 -14.89 -20.30
CA ARG A 97 -4.78 -14.32 -21.62
C ARG A 97 -4.09 -12.98 -21.76
N PRO A 98 -3.35 -12.76 -22.87
CA PRO A 98 -2.72 -11.46 -23.11
C PRO A 98 -3.74 -10.32 -23.04
N VAL A 99 -3.37 -9.27 -22.33
CA VAL A 99 -4.20 -8.06 -22.20
C VAL A 99 -3.92 -7.08 -23.35
N LYS A 100 -4.81 -6.10 -23.51
CA LYS A 100 -4.60 -5.00 -24.46
C LYS A 100 -3.34 -4.22 -24.09
N ASP A 101 -2.54 -3.83 -25.10
CA ASP A 101 -1.29 -3.08 -24.95
C ASP A 101 -1.49 -1.79 -24.15
N ALA A 102 -0.54 -1.49 -23.26
CA ALA A 102 -0.42 -0.17 -22.68
C ALA A 102 0.34 0.74 -23.67
N VAL A 103 -0.17 1.95 -23.91
CA VAL A 103 0.33 2.83 -24.97
C VAL A 103 0.51 4.26 -24.48
N THR A 104 1.59 4.90 -24.95
CA THR A 104 1.82 6.35 -24.78
C THR A 104 2.58 6.93 -25.94
N THR A 105 2.61 8.25 -26.05
CA THR A 105 3.40 8.98 -27.03
C THR A 105 4.61 9.61 -26.37
N VAL A 106 5.80 9.35 -26.90
CA VAL A 106 7.07 9.80 -26.34
C VAL A 106 7.73 10.80 -27.27
N LYS A 107 8.25 11.90 -26.71
CA LYS A 107 9.04 12.89 -27.44
C LYS A 107 10.52 12.73 -27.06
N PHE A 108 11.32 12.26 -28.01
CA PHE A 108 12.76 12.18 -27.87
C PHE A 108 13.41 13.54 -28.10
N PRO A 109 14.45 13.92 -27.35
CA PRO A 109 15.18 15.18 -27.56
C PRO A 109 15.79 15.31 -28.95
N LYS A 110 16.23 14.18 -29.53
CA LYS A 110 16.77 14.08 -30.90
C LYS A 110 16.53 12.66 -31.44
N THR A 111 16.59 12.49 -32.74
CA THR A 111 16.66 11.18 -33.40
C THR A 111 18.08 10.58 -33.29
N GLY A 112 18.21 9.27 -33.47
CA GLY A 112 19.49 8.57 -33.42
C GLY A 112 19.49 7.36 -32.50
N LYS A 113 20.67 6.88 -32.14
CA LYS A 113 20.82 5.67 -31.32
C LYS A 113 20.64 5.98 -29.86
N TYR A 114 19.82 5.16 -29.21
CA TYR A 114 19.60 5.15 -27.74
C TYR A 114 19.78 3.74 -27.20
N HIS A 115 20.36 3.62 -26.03
CA HIS A 115 20.33 2.38 -25.24
C HIS A 115 19.03 2.36 -24.44
N LEU A 116 18.24 1.31 -24.62
CA LEU A 116 17.01 1.06 -23.84
C LEU A 116 17.35 0.24 -22.60
N TRP A 117 16.89 0.71 -21.46
CA TRP A 117 16.85 -0.04 -20.22
C TRP A 117 15.40 -0.23 -19.76
N VAL A 118 15.05 -1.44 -19.33
CA VAL A 118 13.70 -1.79 -18.87
C VAL A 118 13.77 -2.23 -17.41
N ARG A 119 13.08 -1.52 -16.52
CA ARG A 119 13.02 -1.91 -15.11
C ARG A 119 11.84 -2.82 -14.86
N THR A 120 12.16 -4.09 -14.56
CA THR A 120 11.20 -5.18 -14.40
C THR A 120 11.71 -6.23 -13.44
N LYS A 121 10.91 -7.25 -13.15
CA LYS A 121 11.25 -8.46 -12.39
C LYS A 121 10.41 -9.64 -12.86
N ASP A 122 10.87 -10.84 -12.60
CA ASP A 122 10.03 -12.04 -12.65
C ASP A 122 9.32 -12.20 -11.31
N TRP A 123 8.03 -12.43 -11.32
CA TRP A 123 7.26 -12.54 -10.09
C TRP A 123 7.10 -13.97 -9.58
N ALA A 124 7.23 -14.96 -10.44
CA ALA A 124 7.29 -16.36 -10.09
C ALA A 124 8.70 -16.86 -10.41
N PRO A 125 9.51 -17.18 -9.38
CA PRO A 125 10.88 -17.65 -9.57
C PRO A 125 10.84 -19.08 -10.12
N PHE A 126 10.96 -19.19 -11.41
CA PHE A 126 11.05 -20.42 -12.19
C PHE A 126 12.04 -20.16 -13.34
N PRO A 127 12.70 -21.17 -13.95
CA PRO A 127 13.74 -20.93 -14.96
C PRO A 127 13.38 -19.92 -16.04
N LYS A 128 12.08 -19.78 -16.34
CA LYS A 128 11.54 -18.71 -17.19
C LYS A 128 10.25 -18.21 -16.59
N GLY A 129 10.22 -16.95 -16.16
CA GLY A 129 9.05 -16.31 -15.56
C GLY A 129 7.83 -16.34 -16.49
N PRO A 130 6.61 -16.36 -15.92
CA PRO A 130 5.39 -16.43 -16.71
C PRO A 130 4.96 -15.08 -17.30
N GLY A 131 5.41 -13.97 -16.73
CA GLY A 131 4.95 -12.61 -17.04
C GLY A 131 5.69 -11.97 -18.21
N LYS A 132 5.61 -12.56 -19.42
CA LYS A 132 6.37 -12.12 -20.57
C LYS A 132 5.73 -10.93 -21.28
N PHE A 133 6.57 -9.96 -21.65
CA PHE A 133 6.13 -8.80 -22.43
C PHE A 133 7.24 -8.26 -23.32
N GLN A 134 6.88 -7.39 -24.27
CA GLN A 134 7.80 -6.72 -25.18
C GLN A 134 7.56 -5.21 -25.18
N VAL A 135 8.62 -4.46 -25.47
CA VAL A 135 8.57 -3.03 -25.78
C VAL A 135 8.38 -2.85 -27.29
N ILE A 136 7.40 -2.05 -27.67
CA ILE A 136 7.01 -1.80 -29.07
C ILE A 136 7.20 -0.31 -29.35
N LEU A 137 7.89 0.02 -30.44
CA LEU A 137 8.09 1.37 -30.93
C LEU A 137 7.55 1.50 -32.36
N ASP A 138 6.65 2.45 -32.60
CA ASP A 138 5.96 2.68 -33.89
C ASP A 138 5.44 1.36 -34.51
N GLY A 139 4.84 0.50 -33.67
CA GLY A 139 4.27 -0.79 -34.07
C GLY A 139 5.27 -1.93 -34.26
N LYS A 140 6.57 -1.70 -34.01
CA LYS A 140 7.62 -2.72 -34.15
C LYS A 140 8.21 -3.10 -32.81
N SER A 141 8.36 -4.41 -32.57
CA SER A 141 9.05 -4.92 -31.38
C SER A 141 10.53 -4.51 -31.40
N THR A 142 11.06 -4.16 -30.23
CA THR A 142 12.51 -3.93 -30.02
C THR A 142 13.34 -5.22 -30.09
N GLY A 143 12.70 -6.37 -30.22
CA GLY A 143 13.33 -7.68 -30.41
C GLY A 143 13.58 -8.47 -29.13
N GLN A 144 13.45 -7.85 -27.94
CA GLN A 144 13.67 -8.52 -26.67
C GLN A 144 12.36 -8.82 -25.94
N THR A 145 12.34 -9.93 -25.23
CA THR A 145 11.26 -10.33 -24.31
C THR A 145 11.74 -10.17 -22.89
N PHE A 146 10.93 -9.51 -22.06
CA PHE A 146 11.17 -9.26 -20.64
C PHE A 146 10.24 -10.09 -19.79
N GLY A 147 10.54 -10.22 -18.48
CA GLY A 147 9.76 -10.99 -17.52
C GLY A 147 10.04 -12.50 -17.56
N GLU A 148 11.21 -12.91 -18.12
CA GLU A 148 11.65 -14.31 -18.19
C GLU A 148 13.13 -14.49 -17.81
N SER A 149 13.67 -13.61 -16.96
CA SER A 149 15.08 -13.62 -16.57
C SER A 149 15.43 -14.63 -15.47
N GLY A 150 14.43 -15.20 -14.80
CA GLY A 150 14.60 -16.08 -13.64
C GLY A 150 14.96 -15.32 -12.34
N SER A 151 14.87 -13.99 -12.31
CA SER A 151 15.19 -13.15 -11.13
C SER A 151 13.95 -12.42 -10.61
N ASP A 152 13.64 -12.58 -9.33
CA ASP A 152 12.55 -11.92 -8.62
C ASP A 152 12.94 -10.53 -8.06
N ALA A 153 14.14 -10.05 -8.36
CA ALA A 153 14.59 -8.72 -7.96
C ALA A 153 14.21 -7.66 -8.98
N TRP A 154 13.65 -6.54 -8.50
CA TRP A 154 13.45 -5.35 -9.30
C TRP A 154 14.79 -4.74 -9.70
N LYS A 155 15.13 -4.77 -11.00
CA LYS A 155 16.36 -4.18 -11.54
C LYS A 155 16.18 -3.74 -12.99
N TRP A 156 17.15 -2.99 -13.49
CA TRP A 156 17.23 -2.64 -14.88
C TRP A 156 17.79 -3.80 -15.73
N TYR A 157 17.10 -4.10 -16.80
CA TYR A 157 17.51 -5.07 -17.81
C TYR A 157 17.86 -4.34 -19.11
N ASP A 158 18.93 -4.81 -19.75
CA ASP A 158 19.40 -4.30 -21.03
C ASP A 158 18.36 -4.60 -22.13
N GLY A 159 17.83 -3.56 -22.76
CA GLY A 159 16.89 -3.62 -23.89
C GLY A 159 17.58 -3.43 -25.25
N GLY A 160 18.92 -3.33 -25.27
CA GLY A 160 19.71 -3.15 -26.47
C GLY A 160 19.74 -1.72 -27.01
N VAL A 161 20.47 -1.54 -28.08
CA VAL A 161 20.59 -0.25 -28.80
C VAL A 161 19.52 -0.15 -29.86
N ILE A 162 18.73 0.91 -29.80
CA ILE A 162 17.60 1.19 -30.70
C ILE A 162 17.85 2.47 -31.47
N ASP A 163 17.51 2.46 -32.73
CA ASP A 163 17.64 3.62 -33.61
C ASP A 163 16.29 4.35 -33.73
N ILE A 164 16.15 5.47 -33.03
CA ILE A 164 14.95 6.32 -33.01
C ILE A 164 14.94 7.18 -34.29
N LYS A 165 13.98 6.87 -35.16
CA LYS A 165 13.82 7.54 -36.46
C LYS A 165 12.98 8.80 -36.39
N ASN A 166 12.01 8.85 -35.50
CA ASN A 166 11.05 9.94 -35.32
C ASN A 166 11.21 10.54 -33.92
N ALA A 167 11.31 11.86 -33.81
CA ALA A 167 11.39 12.53 -32.53
C ALA A 167 10.11 12.34 -31.70
N THR A 168 8.95 12.13 -32.34
CA THR A 168 7.71 11.74 -31.70
C THR A 168 7.41 10.30 -32.10
N THR A 169 7.41 9.39 -31.12
CA THR A 169 7.34 7.95 -31.32
C THR A 169 6.22 7.36 -30.46
N LYS A 170 5.41 6.48 -31.03
CA LYS A 170 4.42 5.71 -30.28
C LYS A 170 5.13 4.56 -29.57
N LEU A 171 5.00 4.54 -28.23
CA LEU A 171 5.56 3.51 -27.36
C LEU A 171 4.45 2.64 -26.82
N ALA A 172 4.63 1.31 -26.81
CA ALA A 172 3.70 0.40 -26.18
C ALA A 172 4.42 -0.72 -25.42
N LEU A 173 3.73 -1.25 -24.39
CA LEU A 173 4.06 -2.51 -23.75
C LEU A 173 3.06 -3.56 -24.20
N LYS A 174 3.56 -4.62 -24.85
CA LYS A 174 2.76 -5.73 -25.35
C LYS A 174 2.88 -6.93 -24.43
N ASP A 175 1.79 -7.30 -23.81
CA ASP A 175 1.70 -8.53 -23.03
C ASP A 175 1.66 -9.76 -23.94
N LEU A 176 2.36 -10.83 -23.55
CA LEU A 176 2.43 -12.06 -24.33
C LEU A 176 1.72 -13.24 -23.68
N THR A 177 1.38 -13.16 -22.39
CA THR A 177 0.93 -14.34 -21.62
C THR A 177 -0.31 -14.09 -20.76
N GLY A 178 -0.58 -12.86 -20.35
CA GLY A 178 -1.62 -12.54 -19.37
C GLY A 178 -1.29 -12.98 -17.94
N PHE A 179 -0.06 -13.37 -17.68
CA PHE A 179 0.40 -13.82 -16.36
C PHE A 179 1.28 -12.80 -15.67
N ASN A 180 0.73 -11.59 -15.47
CA ASN A 180 1.26 -10.55 -14.59
C ASN A 180 2.68 -10.07 -14.95
N GLY A 181 2.98 -9.92 -16.23
CA GLY A 181 4.15 -9.18 -16.69
C GLY A 181 4.16 -7.78 -16.07
N ARG A 182 5.33 -7.32 -15.60
CA ARG A 182 5.46 -6.07 -14.81
C ARG A 182 6.50 -5.16 -15.42
N CYS A 183 6.18 -3.90 -15.52
CA CYS A 183 7.13 -2.88 -15.91
C CYS A 183 6.98 -1.66 -15.00
N ASP A 184 8.10 -1.23 -14.39
CA ASP A 184 8.17 -0.05 -13.55
C ASP A 184 8.52 1.18 -14.41
N ALA A 185 9.64 1.11 -15.12
CA ALA A 185 10.10 2.24 -15.92
C ALA A 185 10.89 1.81 -17.15
N LEU A 186 10.91 2.68 -18.15
CA LEU A 186 11.77 2.60 -19.33
C LEU A 186 12.72 3.79 -19.32
N LEU A 187 14.00 3.53 -19.60
CA LEU A 187 15.00 4.58 -19.75
C LEU A 187 15.64 4.47 -21.13
N PHE A 188 15.57 5.54 -21.91
CA PHE A 188 16.32 5.71 -23.14
C PHE A 188 17.48 6.68 -22.90
N THR A 189 18.70 6.28 -23.23
CA THR A 189 19.88 7.12 -23.08
C THR A 189 20.73 7.11 -24.34
N ASP A 190 21.22 8.28 -24.77
CA ASP A 190 22.16 8.41 -25.90
C ASP A 190 23.62 8.14 -25.48
N ASP A 191 23.89 8.00 -24.18
CA ASP A 191 25.13 7.43 -23.68
C ASP A 191 25.03 5.89 -23.67
N LEU A 192 25.61 5.29 -24.72
CA LEU A 192 25.55 3.83 -24.89
C LEU A 192 26.35 3.03 -23.86
N LYS A 193 27.13 3.69 -22.99
CA LYS A 193 27.90 3.07 -21.91
C LYS A 193 27.26 3.28 -20.54
N PHE A 194 26.21 4.08 -20.47
CA PHE A 194 25.54 4.38 -19.21
C PHE A 194 24.80 3.16 -18.66
N THR A 195 24.96 2.92 -17.37
CA THR A 195 24.16 1.90 -16.63
C THR A 195 23.38 2.61 -15.52
N PRO A 196 22.04 2.50 -15.49
CA PRO A 196 21.25 3.17 -14.47
C PRO A 196 21.41 2.51 -13.09
N PRO A 197 21.29 3.30 -12.00
CA PRO A 197 21.45 2.79 -10.64
C PRO A 197 20.30 1.86 -10.24
N ASN A 198 20.61 0.82 -9.46
CA ASN A 198 19.64 -0.08 -8.87
C ASN A 198 19.43 0.14 -7.35
N GLU A 199 20.46 0.70 -6.67
CA GLU A 199 20.35 1.01 -5.25
C GLU A 199 19.26 2.04 -4.99
N LEU A 200 18.40 1.80 -3.99
CA LEU A 200 17.15 2.55 -3.79
C LEU A 200 17.37 4.06 -3.64
N GLU A 201 18.38 4.48 -2.87
CA GLU A 201 18.68 5.90 -2.66
C GLU A 201 19.17 6.57 -3.96
N ALA A 202 20.14 5.94 -4.63
CA ALA A 202 20.70 6.44 -5.89
C ALA A 202 19.64 6.45 -7.02
N LEU A 203 18.81 5.40 -7.08
CA LEU A 203 17.69 5.30 -8.02
C LEU A 203 16.64 6.39 -7.76
N THR A 204 16.30 6.62 -6.51
CA THR A 204 15.34 7.66 -6.13
C THR A 204 15.86 9.05 -6.52
N ALA A 205 17.11 9.37 -6.24
CA ALA A 205 17.73 10.63 -6.63
C ALA A 205 17.80 10.79 -8.16
N PHE A 206 18.15 9.72 -8.88
CA PHE A 206 18.19 9.68 -10.33
C PHE A 206 16.81 9.94 -10.95
N ARG A 207 15.76 9.24 -10.48
CA ARG A 207 14.37 9.44 -10.92
C ARG A 207 13.88 10.87 -10.65
N ARG A 208 14.08 11.38 -9.43
CA ARG A 208 13.69 12.76 -9.07
C ARG A 208 14.29 13.78 -10.02
N LYS A 209 15.60 13.63 -10.35
CA LYS A 209 16.29 14.51 -11.29
C LYS A 209 15.67 14.46 -12.69
N LEU A 210 15.42 13.26 -13.24
CA LEU A 210 14.90 13.11 -14.60
C LEU A 210 13.42 13.49 -14.73
N LEU A 211 12.64 13.31 -13.66
CA LEU A 211 11.24 13.72 -13.58
C LEU A 211 11.08 15.20 -13.20
N ASN A 212 12.18 15.94 -13.00
CA ASN A 212 12.17 17.33 -12.53
C ASN A 212 11.36 17.54 -11.26
N LEU A 213 11.36 16.56 -10.35
CA LEU A 213 10.69 16.68 -9.07
C LEU A 213 11.45 17.64 -8.16
N THR A 214 10.77 18.66 -7.67
CA THR A 214 11.35 19.66 -6.75
C THR A 214 11.47 19.09 -5.34
N ASP A 215 12.40 19.66 -4.54
CA ASP A 215 12.51 19.31 -3.12
C ASP A 215 11.35 19.84 -2.28
N LYS A 216 10.56 20.74 -2.84
CA LYS A 216 9.33 21.28 -2.21
C LYS A 216 8.11 20.69 -2.91
N PRO A 217 7.39 19.74 -2.28
CA PRO A 217 6.12 19.25 -2.78
C PRO A 217 5.11 20.37 -2.98
N GLN A 218 4.22 20.24 -3.95
CA GLN A 218 3.13 21.17 -4.18
C GLN A 218 2.27 21.30 -2.91
N ASP A 219 2.03 22.52 -2.45
CA ASP A 219 1.12 22.75 -1.33
C ASP A 219 -0.32 22.41 -1.75
N ALA A 220 -0.92 21.44 -1.08
CA ALA A 220 -2.30 21.03 -1.29
C ALA A 220 -3.29 21.71 -0.34
N GLY A 221 -2.79 22.63 0.51
CA GLY A 221 -3.60 23.41 1.43
C GLY A 221 -3.50 22.98 2.90
N ARG A 222 -4.25 23.70 3.74
CA ARG A 222 -4.37 23.45 5.17
C ARG A 222 -5.80 23.06 5.53
N TYR A 223 -5.92 22.02 6.34
CA TYR A 223 -7.19 21.41 6.74
C TYR A 223 -7.32 21.33 8.26
N ASP A 224 -8.57 21.30 8.75
CA ASP A 224 -8.84 21.01 10.16
C ASP A 224 -8.50 19.55 10.47
N LEU A 225 -8.82 18.63 9.55
CA LEU A 225 -8.52 17.21 9.65
C LEU A 225 -7.95 16.68 8.33
N VAL A 226 -6.81 16.02 8.40
CA VAL A 226 -6.22 15.26 7.27
C VAL A 226 -6.44 13.77 7.54
N VAL A 227 -7.28 13.12 6.74
CA VAL A 227 -7.57 11.68 6.81
C VAL A 227 -6.76 10.95 5.76
N VAL A 228 -5.91 10.03 6.18
CA VAL A 228 -5.09 9.19 5.29
C VAL A 228 -5.63 7.77 5.29
N GLY A 229 -6.03 7.30 4.11
CA GLY A 229 -6.70 6.02 3.87
C GLY A 229 -8.20 6.17 3.65
N GLY A 230 -8.65 5.98 2.40
CA GLY A 230 -10.06 6.07 1.98
C GLY A 230 -10.81 4.72 2.04
N GLY A 231 -10.42 3.82 2.97
CA GLY A 231 -11.24 2.67 3.34
C GLY A 231 -12.52 3.10 4.03
N ILE A 232 -13.40 2.15 4.40
CA ILE A 232 -14.68 2.46 5.08
C ILE A 232 -14.46 3.35 6.30
N ALA A 233 -13.44 3.06 7.13
CA ALA A 233 -13.12 3.86 8.31
C ALA A 233 -12.79 5.32 7.97
N GLY A 234 -11.87 5.54 7.03
CA GLY A 234 -11.44 6.90 6.69
C GLY A 234 -12.50 7.69 5.93
N THR A 235 -13.28 7.02 5.08
CA THR A 235 -14.41 7.67 4.39
C THR A 235 -15.45 8.13 5.40
N CYS A 236 -15.80 7.29 6.40
CA CYS A 236 -16.70 7.68 7.48
C CYS A 236 -16.13 8.82 8.34
N ALA A 237 -14.83 8.80 8.65
CA ALA A 237 -14.19 9.87 9.42
C ALA A 237 -14.24 11.21 8.68
N ALA A 238 -13.95 11.20 7.38
CA ALA A 238 -13.98 12.40 6.55
C ALA A 238 -15.39 12.99 6.45
N ILE A 239 -16.41 12.16 6.15
CA ILE A 239 -17.80 12.59 6.03
C ILE A 239 -18.33 13.12 7.38
N SER A 240 -18.08 12.38 8.47
CA SER A 240 -18.49 12.79 9.81
C SER A 240 -17.90 14.14 10.21
N ALA A 241 -16.59 14.35 10.01
CA ALA A 241 -15.92 15.61 10.29
C ALA A 241 -16.45 16.76 9.42
N ALA A 242 -16.65 16.52 8.13
CA ALA A 242 -17.17 17.52 7.19
C ALA A 242 -18.58 17.97 7.54
N ARG A 243 -19.46 17.04 7.93
CA ARG A 243 -20.83 17.34 8.38
C ARG A 243 -20.87 18.08 9.72
N MET A 244 -19.80 18.02 10.51
CA MET A 244 -19.60 18.88 11.69
C MET A 244 -19.01 20.25 11.34
N GLY A 245 -18.79 20.57 10.06
CA GLY A 245 -18.30 21.85 9.57
C GLY A 245 -16.79 21.96 9.43
N LEU A 246 -16.02 20.89 9.65
CA LEU A 246 -14.57 20.91 9.48
C LEU A 246 -14.17 20.84 8.00
N THR A 247 -13.07 21.50 7.64
CA THR A 247 -12.39 21.31 6.35
C THR A 247 -11.53 20.03 6.40
N VAL A 248 -11.72 19.14 5.42
CA VAL A 248 -11.11 17.80 5.44
C VAL A 248 -10.37 17.51 4.14
N ALA A 249 -9.12 17.02 4.25
CA ALA A 249 -8.47 16.31 3.16
C ALA A 249 -8.68 14.81 3.34
N LEU A 250 -9.27 14.12 2.36
CA LEU A 250 -9.33 12.66 2.31
C LEU A 250 -8.34 12.14 1.26
N ILE A 251 -7.30 11.45 1.71
CA ILE A 251 -6.20 10.97 0.86
C ILE A 251 -6.29 9.45 0.74
N GLN A 252 -6.36 8.95 -0.48
CA GLN A 252 -6.46 7.53 -0.79
C GLN A 252 -5.42 7.14 -1.84
N ASP A 253 -4.66 6.09 -1.58
CA ASP A 253 -3.61 5.58 -2.46
C ASP A 253 -4.11 4.73 -3.65
N ARG A 254 -5.43 4.58 -3.79
CA ARG A 254 -6.10 3.83 -4.86
C ARG A 254 -7.07 4.71 -5.63
N PRO A 255 -7.50 4.31 -6.85
CA PRO A 255 -8.48 5.05 -7.64
C PRO A 255 -9.91 4.95 -7.08
N VAL A 256 -10.15 4.07 -6.10
CA VAL A 256 -11.46 3.78 -5.53
C VAL A 256 -11.46 3.92 -4.01
N LEU A 257 -12.64 4.19 -3.43
CA LEU A 257 -12.88 4.22 -2.00
C LEU A 257 -13.42 2.87 -1.49
N GLY A 258 -13.36 2.66 -0.17
CA GLY A 258 -13.90 1.47 0.49
C GLY A 258 -12.85 0.48 0.98
N GLY A 259 -11.59 0.59 0.51
CA GLY A 259 -10.53 -0.33 0.92
C GLY A 259 -10.83 -1.77 0.51
N ASN A 260 -10.92 -2.69 1.48
CA ASN A 260 -11.28 -4.08 1.18
C ASN A 260 -12.72 -4.22 0.63
N ASN A 261 -13.63 -3.28 0.91
CA ASN A 261 -14.93 -3.20 0.26
C ASN A 261 -14.90 -2.30 -0.98
N SER A 262 -14.07 -2.65 -1.93
CA SER A 262 -13.97 -2.01 -3.23
C SER A 262 -13.98 -3.04 -4.35
N SER A 263 -14.15 -2.61 -5.59
CA SER A 263 -14.07 -3.48 -6.77
C SER A 263 -12.71 -4.16 -6.94
N GLU A 264 -11.66 -3.65 -6.30
CA GLU A 264 -10.30 -4.19 -6.41
C GLU A 264 -10.04 -5.36 -5.47
N VAL A 265 -10.72 -5.43 -4.32
CA VAL A 265 -10.52 -6.49 -3.30
C VAL A 265 -11.75 -7.35 -3.11
N ARG A 266 -12.95 -6.76 -3.24
CA ARG A 266 -14.26 -7.43 -3.28
C ARG A 266 -14.63 -8.23 -2.02
N VAL A 267 -14.41 -7.65 -0.84
CA VAL A 267 -14.91 -8.18 0.43
C VAL A 267 -16.20 -7.43 0.82
N HIS A 268 -17.27 -8.15 1.14
CA HIS A 268 -18.51 -7.55 1.59
C HIS A 268 -18.39 -6.94 3.00
N LEU A 269 -19.28 -6.00 3.34
CA LEU A 269 -19.26 -5.35 4.64
C LEU A 269 -19.77 -6.32 5.73
N MET A 270 -18.96 -6.51 6.78
CA MET A 270 -19.29 -7.35 7.92
C MET A 270 -19.41 -6.51 9.19
N GLY A 271 -20.13 -7.03 10.20
CA GLY A 271 -20.50 -6.36 11.44
C GLY A 271 -21.97 -5.93 11.43
N ASP A 272 -22.51 -5.58 12.58
CA ASP A 272 -23.92 -5.20 12.74
C ASP A 272 -23.99 -3.78 13.31
N VAL A 273 -24.50 -2.83 12.52
CA VAL A 273 -24.66 -1.43 12.93
C VAL A 273 -25.97 -1.20 13.70
N ASP A 274 -26.92 -2.14 13.64
CA ASP A 274 -28.24 -1.98 14.28
C ASP A 274 -28.22 -2.33 15.77
N LYS A 275 -27.27 -3.14 16.20
CA LYS A 275 -27.03 -3.48 17.62
C LYS A 275 -26.12 -2.49 18.34
N ASN A 276 -26.01 -1.27 17.85
CA ASN A 276 -25.15 -0.27 18.46
C ASN A 276 -25.80 0.31 19.74
N HIS A 277 -24.98 0.50 20.79
CA HIS A 277 -25.38 1.22 21.99
C HIS A 277 -25.79 2.68 21.70
N TYR A 278 -25.22 3.27 20.65
CA TYR A 278 -25.56 4.60 20.14
C TYR A 278 -26.32 4.49 18.82
N PRO A 279 -27.67 4.55 18.83
CA PRO A 279 -28.48 4.20 17.66
C PRO A 279 -28.32 5.14 16.45
N LYS A 280 -27.68 6.30 16.64
CA LYS A 280 -27.35 7.23 15.55
C LYS A 280 -25.99 6.98 14.91
N LEU A 281 -25.11 6.20 15.53
CA LEU A 281 -23.83 5.81 14.97
C LEU A 281 -24.03 4.74 13.87
N GLY A 282 -23.20 4.74 12.86
CA GLY A 282 -23.30 3.81 11.71
C GLY A 282 -24.18 4.32 10.57
N ARG A 283 -24.70 5.54 10.62
CA ARG A 283 -25.52 6.12 9.54
C ARG A 283 -24.72 6.29 8.26
N ILE A 284 -23.48 6.80 8.36
CA ILE A 284 -22.61 6.99 7.21
C ILE A 284 -22.20 5.63 6.61
N VAL A 285 -21.98 4.63 7.48
CA VAL A 285 -21.75 3.25 7.01
C VAL A 285 -22.90 2.76 6.17
N ARG A 286 -24.15 2.96 6.60
CA ARG A 286 -25.35 2.55 5.83
C ARG A 286 -25.50 3.31 4.50
N GLU A 287 -25.12 4.59 4.46
CA GLU A 287 -25.12 5.37 3.22
C GLU A 287 -24.17 4.78 2.17
N MET A 288 -23.05 4.20 2.58
CA MET A 288 -22.07 3.58 1.70
C MET A 288 -22.34 2.11 1.43
N ASP A 289 -23.21 1.48 2.21
CA ASP A 289 -23.55 0.07 2.07
C ASP A 289 -24.34 -0.18 0.80
N ASN A 290 -23.91 -1.16 0.02
CA ASN A 290 -24.52 -1.55 -1.26
C ASN A 290 -25.28 -2.88 -1.15
N GLY A 291 -25.63 -3.29 0.09
CA GLY A 291 -26.19 -4.59 0.38
C GLY A 291 -25.10 -5.64 0.60
N ASP A 292 -25.43 -6.89 0.33
CA ASP A 292 -24.50 -8.01 0.49
C ASP A 292 -24.15 -8.66 -0.87
N PRO A 293 -23.13 -8.15 -1.57
CA PRO A 293 -22.69 -8.73 -2.84
C PRO A 293 -21.98 -10.09 -2.66
N GLY A 294 -21.73 -10.52 -1.42
CA GLY A 294 -20.83 -11.63 -1.11
C GLY A 294 -19.35 -11.27 -1.31
N ASN A 295 -18.48 -12.23 -1.06
CA ASN A 295 -17.05 -12.09 -1.32
C ASN A 295 -16.75 -12.45 -2.78
N GLY A 296 -15.91 -11.63 -3.45
CA GLY A 296 -15.41 -11.91 -4.80
C GLY A 296 -16.48 -12.01 -5.88
N ASN A 297 -17.60 -11.27 -5.76
CA ASN A 297 -18.60 -11.22 -6.82
C ASN A 297 -17.94 -10.81 -8.16
N PRO A 298 -18.18 -11.54 -9.26
CA PRO A 298 -17.57 -11.23 -10.56
C PRO A 298 -17.98 -9.85 -11.11
N ASP A 299 -19.15 -9.32 -10.75
CA ASP A 299 -19.54 -7.96 -11.11
C ASP A 299 -18.96 -6.94 -10.13
N ALA A 300 -18.00 -6.14 -10.62
CA ALA A 300 -17.36 -5.06 -9.87
C ALA A 300 -18.32 -3.99 -9.35
N LYS A 301 -19.44 -3.76 -10.05
CA LYS A 301 -20.42 -2.70 -9.73
C LYS A 301 -21.13 -2.95 -8.40
N GLU A 302 -21.23 -4.22 -7.99
CA GLU A 302 -21.86 -4.64 -6.74
C GLU A 302 -21.15 -4.06 -5.49
N TYR A 303 -19.88 -3.64 -5.63
CA TYR A 303 -19.15 -2.99 -4.54
C TYR A 303 -19.32 -1.47 -4.46
N GLY A 304 -20.06 -0.86 -5.37
CA GLY A 304 -20.53 0.53 -5.28
C GLY A 304 -19.43 1.59 -5.21
N ASP A 305 -18.32 1.44 -5.93
CA ASP A 305 -17.21 2.41 -5.91
C ASP A 305 -17.65 3.81 -6.34
N ALA A 306 -18.42 3.90 -7.42
CA ALA A 306 -18.95 5.17 -7.92
C ALA A 306 -19.88 5.85 -6.89
N ARG A 307 -20.70 5.05 -6.17
CA ARG A 307 -21.59 5.55 -5.11
C ARG A 307 -20.77 6.14 -3.97
N LYS A 308 -19.74 5.44 -3.48
CA LYS A 308 -18.87 5.93 -2.40
C LYS A 308 -18.19 7.25 -2.78
N ILE A 309 -17.68 7.34 -4.00
CA ILE A 309 -17.07 8.57 -4.52
C ILE A 309 -18.11 9.69 -4.62
N SER A 310 -19.34 9.42 -5.07
CA SER A 310 -20.38 10.43 -5.20
C SER A 310 -20.84 10.98 -3.85
N ILE A 311 -20.95 10.13 -2.82
CA ILE A 311 -21.27 10.55 -1.44
C ILE A 311 -20.19 11.51 -0.91
N VAL A 312 -18.91 11.14 -1.06
CA VAL A 312 -17.80 12.01 -0.61
C VAL A 312 -17.76 13.33 -1.36
N LYS A 313 -17.97 13.31 -2.69
CA LYS A 313 -17.98 14.53 -3.52
C LYS A 313 -19.17 15.45 -3.26
N ALA A 314 -20.25 14.92 -2.68
CA ALA A 314 -21.39 15.75 -2.26
C ALA A 314 -21.08 16.59 -1.01
N GLU A 315 -20.10 16.20 -0.21
CA GLU A 315 -19.66 16.96 0.97
C GLU A 315 -18.72 18.10 0.56
N LYS A 316 -19.22 19.34 0.60
CA LYS A 316 -18.48 20.54 0.14
C LYS A 316 -17.17 20.80 0.89
N ASN A 317 -17.09 20.34 2.13
CA ASN A 317 -15.93 20.53 3.00
C ASN A 317 -14.86 19.44 2.83
N ILE A 318 -15.04 18.46 1.93
CA ILE A 318 -14.04 17.42 1.66
C ILE A 318 -13.31 17.71 0.35
N SER A 319 -11.98 17.80 0.44
CA SER A 319 -11.08 17.70 -0.70
C SER A 319 -10.62 16.26 -0.85
N LEU A 320 -11.04 15.59 -1.92
CA LEU A 320 -10.71 14.17 -2.19
C LEU A 320 -9.49 14.04 -3.09
N PHE A 321 -8.48 13.29 -2.62
CA PHE A 321 -7.24 13.00 -3.33
C PHE A 321 -7.08 11.48 -3.51
N LEU A 322 -7.51 10.95 -4.65
CA LEU A 322 -7.30 9.57 -5.04
C LEU A 322 -5.89 9.38 -5.62
N ASN A 323 -5.45 8.13 -5.75
CA ASN A 323 -4.14 7.76 -6.28
C ASN A 323 -2.96 8.43 -5.57
N THR A 324 -3.12 8.80 -4.31
CA THR A 324 -2.10 9.54 -3.56
C THR A 324 -1.58 8.71 -2.40
N HIS A 325 -0.38 8.14 -2.56
CA HIS A 325 0.30 7.35 -1.52
C HIS A 325 1.10 8.24 -0.59
N VAL A 326 0.74 8.24 0.70
CA VAL A 326 1.48 9.01 1.74
C VAL A 326 2.74 8.23 2.12
N PHE A 327 3.90 8.87 1.96
CA PHE A 327 5.21 8.26 2.19
C PHE A 327 6.10 9.04 3.18
N LYS A 328 5.70 10.26 3.58
CA LYS A 328 6.46 11.09 4.53
C LYS A 328 5.52 11.83 5.46
N VAL A 329 5.94 11.96 6.72
CA VAL A 329 5.31 12.80 7.73
C VAL A 329 6.30 13.90 8.16
N GLU A 330 5.82 15.12 8.29
CA GLU A 330 6.54 16.24 8.86
C GLU A 330 5.97 16.52 10.24
N LYS A 331 6.84 16.72 11.22
CA LYS A 331 6.43 16.96 12.60
C LYS A 331 7.37 17.91 13.35
N GLU A 332 6.83 18.56 14.35
CA GLU A 332 7.58 19.32 15.36
C GLU A 332 7.35 18.63 16.71
N ASN A 333 8.41 18.05 17.28
CA ASN A 333 8.32 17.18 18.44
C ASN A 333 7.31 16.03 18.19
N ASP A 334 6.26 15.91 19.00
CA ASP A 334 5.22 14.89 18.91
C ASP A 334 3.92 15.39 18.24
N ILE A 335 4.01 16.47 17.47
CA ILE A 335 2.89 17.06 16.73
C ILE A 335 3.17 16.97 15.23
N ILE A 336 2.29 16.30 14.49
CA ILE A 336 2.36 16.25 13.03
C ILE A 336 1.95 17.61 12.48
N THR A 337 2.76 18.18 11.58
CA THR A 337 2.48 19.45 10.90
C THR A 337 1.95 19.24 9.49
N ALA A 338 2.41 18.19 8.80
CA ALA A 338 1.95 17.82 7.47
C ALA A 338 2.23 16.36 7.16
N VAL A 339 1.55 15.85 6.14
CA VAL A 339 1.92 14.63 5.43
C VAL A 339 2.25 14.95 3.97
N VAL A 340 3.14 14.17 3.38
CA VAL A 340 3.48 14.27 1.95
C VAL A 340 3.06 12.99 1.26
N GLY A 341 2.25 13.15 0.22
CA GLY A 341 1.80 12.06 -0.64
C GLY A 341 2.32 12.22 -2.06
N ARG A 342 2.50 11.10 -2.75
CA ARG A 342 2.87 11.03 -4.16
C ARG A 342 1.73 10.41 -4.96
N ASP A 343 1.35 11.06 -6.04
CA ASP A 343 0.40 10.51 -7.01
C ASP A 343 1.04 9.29 -7.70
N ILE A 344 0.37 8.12 -7.60
CA ILE A 344 0.91 6.84 -8.07
C ILE A 344 0.93 6.69 -9.59
N ALA A 345 0.31 7.60 -10.33
CA ALA A 345 0.30 7.59 -11.79
C ALA A 345 1.21 8.67 -12.39
N THR A 346 1.36 9.82 -11.71
CA THR A 346 2.09 10.97 -12.25
C THR A 346 3.38 11.28 -11.52
N ASN A 347 3.64 10.62 -10.39
CA ASN A 347 4.76 10.88 -9.48
C ASN A 347 4.79 12.29 -8.87
N GLN A 348 3.75 13.11 -9.04
CA GLN A 348 3.66 14.44 -8.43
C GLN A 348 3.52 14.34 -6.92
N GLU A 349 4.31 15.13 -6.21
CA GLU A 349 4.29 15.18 -4.76
C GLU A 349 3.45 16.34 -4.26
N ARG A 350 2.58 16.08 -3.27
CA ARG A 350 1.70 17.05 -2.62
C ARG A 350 1.89 17.02 -1.11
N ARG A 351 1.90 18.20 -0.50
CA ARG A 351 2.02 18.41 0.94
C ARG A 351 0.68 18.87 1.52
N PHE A 352 0.19 18.14 2.51
CA PHE A 352 -1.09 18.40 3.17
C PHE A 352 -0.84 18.81 4.61
N SER A 353 -1.10 20.09 4.94
CA SER A 353 -0.98 20.62 6.30
C SER A 353 -2.30 20.40 7.06
N GLY A 354 -2.23 20.15 8.36
CA GLY A 354 -3.43 19.95 9.16
C GLY A 354 -3.28 20.33 10.62
N SER A 355 -4.41 20.59 11.29
CA SER A 355 -4.47 20.71 12.73
C SER A 355 -4.46 19.34 13.39
N PHE A 356 -5.25 18.41 12.83
CA PHE A 356 -5.34 17.00 13.25
C PHE A 356 -5.14 16.08 12.07
N PHE A 357 -4.68 14.86 12.37
CA PHE A 357 -4.47 13.79 11.40
C PHE A 357 -5.19 12.53 11.87
N SER A 358 -5.75 11.77 10.93
CA SER A 358 -6.33 10.45 11.20
C SER A 358 -5.67 9.39 10.34
N ASP A 359 -5.04 8.41 11.00
CA ASP A 359 -4.51 7.23 10.33
C ASP A 359 -5.62 6.20 10.14
N CYS A 360 -6.13 6.12 8.91
CA CYS A 360 -7.11 5.15 8.44
C CYS A 360 -6.53 4.23 7.36
N THR A 361 -5.20 4.16 7.24
CA THR A 361 -4.51 3.36 6.23
C THR A 361 -4.68 1.85 6.43
N GLY A 362 -5.12 1.46 7.63
CA GLY A 362 -5.18 0.07 8.04
C GLY A 362 -3.79 -0.52 8.36
N ASP A 363 -2.73 -0.02 7.78
CA ASP A 363 -1.34 -0.44 8.03
C ASP A 363 -0.62 0.42 9.08
N GLY A 364 -1.33 1.43 9.66
CA GLY A 364 -0.73 2.35 10.63
C GLY A 364 0.42 3.17 10.02
N THR A 365 0.28 3.55 8.75
CA THR A 365 1.37 4.18 7.98
C THR A 365 1.71 5.57 8.52
N VAL A 366 0.70 6.40 8.79
CA VAL A 366 0.94 7.75 9.31
C VAL A 366 1.55 7.68 10.71
N GLY A 367 1.00 6.82 11.56
CA GLY A 367 1.53 6.60 12.91
C GLY A 367 3.00 6.15 12.86
N PHE A 368 3.32 5.15 12.03
CA PHE A 368 4.68 4.66 11.86
C PHE A 368 5.65 5.75 11.38
N LEU A 369 5.27 6.49 10.35
CA LEU A 369 6.10 7.58 9.81
C LEU A 369 6.26 8.74 10.79
N ALA A 370 5.28 8.96 11.68
CA ALA A 370 5.35 9.95 12.74
C ALA A 370 6.15 9.49 13.98
N GLY A 371 6.51 8.20 14.06
CA GLY A 371 7.16 7.63 15.25
C GLY A 371 6.17 7.32 16.39
N ALA A 372 4.92 7.01 16.06
CA ALA A 372 3.98 6.49 17.04
C ALA A 372 4.38 5.08 17.51
N ASP A 373 4.16 4.81 18.78
CA ASP A 373 4.33 3.46 19.32
C ASP A 373 3.35 2.50 18.66
N PHE A 374 3.80 1.31 18.27
CA PHE A 374 2.97 0.29 17.65
C PHE A 374 3.38 -1.12 18.04
N ARG A 375 2.49 -2.07 17.80
CA ARG A 375 2.77 -3.50 17.86
C ARG A 375 2.38 -4.15 16.53
N MET A 376 3.14 -5.17 16.12
CA MET A 376 2.84 -6.08 15.03
C MET A 376 3.15 -7.50 15.50
N GLY A 377 2.37 -8.50 15.06
CA GLY A 377 2.51 -9.86 15.54
C GLY A 377 1.73 -10.14 16.84
N ARG A 378 1.90 -11.34 17.39
CA ARG A 378 1.16 -11.80 18.59
C ARG A 378 1.89 -11.45 19.88
N GLU A 379 1.11 -11.10 20.88
CA GLU A 379 1.53 -11.05 22.28
C GLU A 379 1.65 -12.46 22.85
N SER A 380 2.52 -12.63 23.86
CA SER A 380 2.60 -13.87 24.62
C SER A 380 1.55 -13.94 25.74
N LYS A 381 1.27 -15.16 26.22
CA LYS A 381 0.45 -15.37 27.42
C LYS A 381 1.05 -14.69 28.65
N ALA A 382 2.37 -14.64 28.75
CA ALA A 382 3.04 -13.96 29.86
C ALA A 382 2.82 -12.44 29.85
N GLU A 383 2.69 -11.83 28.65
CA GLU A 383 2.43 -10.40 28.50
C GLU A 383 0.98 -10.02 28.80
N THR A 384 0.01 -10.85 28.42
CA THR A 384 -1.41 -10.46 28.40
C THR A 384 -2.31 -11.29 29.31
N GLY A 385 -1.91 -12.51 29.69
CA GLY A 385 -2.77 -13.46 30.40
C GLY A 385 -3.88 -14.07 29.54
N GLU A 386 -3.94 -13.76 28.25
CA GLU A 386 -5.00 -14.21 27.34
C GLU A 386 -4.87 -15.69 26.97
N SER A 387 -5.98 -16.42 26.95
CA SER A 387 -6.01 -17.83 26.56
C SER A 387 -5.73 -18.07 25.08
N LEU A 388 -5.93 -17.06 24.22
CA LEU A 388 -5.69 -17.09 22.79
C LEU A 388 -4.31 -16.54 22.41
N ALA A 389 -3.56 -15.99 23.37
CA ALA A 389 -2.22 -15.51 23.12
C ALA A 389 -1.24 -16.67 22.84
N ALA A 390 -0.17 -16.40 22.12
CA ALA A 390 0.89 -17.37 21.88
C ALA A 390 1.69 -17.66 23.17
N ASP A 391 2.35 -18.80 23.25
CA ASP A 391 3.21 -19.10 24.41
C ASP A 391 4.40 -18.14 24.49
N LYS A 392 4.94 -17.72 23.34
CA LYS A 392 5.93 -16.66 23.18
C LYS A 392 5.45 -15.67 22.16
N SER A 393 5.80 -14.40 22.33
CA SER A 393 5.52 -13.37 21.32
C SER A 393 6.26 -13.66 20.03
N ASP A 394 5.62 -13.41 18.90
CA ASP A 394 6.12 -13.68 17.56
C ASP A 394 5.60 -12.66 16.54
N ASP A 395 6.07 -12.80 15.29
CA ASP A 395 5.68 -11.94 14.17
C ASP A 395 4.42 -12.43 13.42
N PHE A 396 3.72 -13.44 13.95
CA PHE A 396 2.52 -13.99 13.32
C PHE A 396 1.41 -12.93 13.24
N THR A 397 0.85 -12.76 12.06
CA THR A 397 -0.31 -11.91 11.81
C THR A 397 -1.40 -12.71 11.12
N LEU A 398 -2.66 -12.27 11.20
CA LEU A 398 -3.68 -12.76 10.29
C LEU A 398 -3.22 -12.45 8.86
N GLY A 399 -3.41 -13.40 7.94
CA GLY A 399 -2.87 -13.33 6.60
C GLY A 399 -3.59 -12.33 5.70
N THR A 400 -3.18 -12.36 4.44
CA THR A 400 -3.73 -11.55 3.36
C THR A 400 -4.38 -12.46 2.34
N SER A 401 -5.63 -12.18 1.97
CA SER A 401 -6.36 -12.93 0.94
C SER A 401 -6.30 -12.27 -0.43
N ASN A 402 -6.22 -13.10 -1.48
CA ASN A 402 -6.56 -12.69 -2.83
C ASN A 402 -7.80 -13.49 -3.27
N LEU A 403 -8.94 -12.79 -3.31
CA LEU A 403 -10.20 -13.39 -3.72
C LEU A 403 -10.22 -13.56 -5.25
N TRP A 404 -11.06 -14.45 -5.73
CA TRP A 404 -11.24 -14.70 -7.14
C TRP A 404 -12.61 -15.32 -7.44
N ALA A 405 -13.04 -15.23 -8.69
CA ALA A 405 -14.31 -15.77 -9.15
C ALA A 405 -14.18 -16.48 -10.49
N SER A 406 -14.96 -17.52 -10.65
CA SER A 406 -15.19 -18.16 -11.94
C SER A 406 -16.66 -18.03 -12.36
N VAL A 407 -16.90 -18.12 -13.65
CA VAL A 407 -18.24 -18.11 -14.24
C VAL A 407 -18.41 -19.30 -15.17
N ASP A 408 -19.64 -19.76 -15.32
CA ASP A 408 -19.99 -20.79 -16.32
C ASP A 408 -20.08 -20.16 -17.71
N ARG A 409 -19.65 -20.93 -18.73
CA ARG A 409 -19.73 -20.57 -20.14
C ARG A 409 -20.52 -21.63 -20.90
N ASP A 410 -21.11 -21.27 -22.02
CA ASP A 410 -21.82 -22.22 -22.88
C ASP A 410 -20.86 -23.22 -23.54
N THR A 411 -19.64 -22.79 -23.81
CA THR A 411 -18.61 -23.57 -24.49
C THR A 411 -17.43 -23.92 -23.57
N VAL A 412 -16.69 -24.95 -23.92
CA VAL A 412 -15.44 -25.29 -23.23
C VAL A 412 -14.43 -24.17 -23.39
N SER A 413 -13.82 -23.75 -22.29
CA SER A 413 -12.73 -22.77 -22.24
C SER A 413 -11.43 -23.45 -21.88
N SER A 414 -10.33 -23.06 -22.52
CA SER A 414 -8.97 -23.50 -22.18
C SER A 414 -8.35 -22.63 -21.11
N PHE A 415 -7.38 -23.19 -20.39
CA PHE A 415 -6.49 -22.46 -19.51
C PHE A 415 -5.07 -22.97 -19.73
N PRO A 416 -4.05 -22.10 -19.81
CA PRO A 416 -2.67 -22.52 -20.05
C PRO A 416 -2.13 -23.39 -18.90
N GLU A 417 -1.21 -24.30 -19.21
CA GLU A 417 -0.45 -25.00 -18.17
C GLU A 417 0.43 -24.02 -17.38
N THR A 418 0.52 -24.24 -16.07
CA THR A 418 1.23 -23.35 -15.14
C THR A 418 2.31 -24.10 -14.36
N PRO A 419 3.39 -24.58 -15.02
CA PRO A 419 4.46 -25.33 -14.33
C PRO A 419 5.23 -24.50 -13.31
N TRP A 420 5.13 -23.20 -13.38
CA TRP A 420 5.70 -22.21 -12.47
C TRP A 420 4.83 -21.95 -11.21
N ALA A 421 3.57 -22.38 -11.24
CA ALA A 421 2.64 -22.23 -10.12
C ALA A 421 2.80 -23.40 -9.12
N MET A 422 2.06 -23.35 -8.02
CA MET A 422 1.99 -24.48 -7.10
C MET A 422 1.36 -25.69 -7.80
N GLN A 423 1.91 -26.88 -7.56
CA GLN A 423 1.46 -28.09 -8.21
C GLN A 423 0.47 -28.83 -7.31
N PHE A 424 -0.70 -29.13 -7.85
CA PHE A 424 -1.81 -29.82 -7.18
C PHE A 424 -1.96 -31.26 -7.71
N SER A 425 -2.63 -32.09 -6.91
CA SER A 425 -2.82 -33.51 -7.20
C SER A 425 -4.22 -33.98 -6.83
N ASP A 426 -4.54 -35.22 -7.14
CA ASP A 426 -5.78 -35.85 -6.67
C ASP A 426 -5.84 -35.95 -5.13
N GLU A 427 -4.71 -36.01 -4.45
CA GLU A 427 -4.63 -36.07 -3.00
C GLU A 427 -4.92 -34.70 -2.34
N TYR A 428 -4.50 -33.63 -2.99
CA TYR A 428 -4.75 -32.28 -2.52
C TYR A 428 -5.00 -31.30 -3.67
N HIS A 429 -6.23 -30.79 -3.72
CA HIS A 429 -6.70 -29.67 -4.53
C HIS A 429 -7.93 -29.08 -3.84
N ILE A 430 -8.32 -27.89 -4.24
CA ILE A 430 -9.55 -27.23 -3.79
C ILE A 430 -10.60 -27.45 -4.87
N ASP A 431 -11.54 -28.37 -4.61
CA ASP A 431 -12.45 -28.89 -5.64
C ASP A 431 -13.56 -27.91 -6.05
N GLU A 432 -14.03 -27.09 -5.14
CA GLU A 432 -15.05 -26.08 -5.45
C GLU A 432 -14.48 -24.67 -5.28
N PRO A 433 -13.71 -24.20 -6.27
CA PRO A 433 -13.11 -22.90 -6.15
C PRO A 433 -14.20 -21.85 -6.13
N LYS A 434 -14.34 -21.21 -4.98
CA LYS A 434 -15.13 -20.00 -4.78
C LYS A 434 -14.16 -18.86 -4.56
N SER A 435 -14.63 -17.68 -4.79
CA SER A 435 -13.98 -16.44 -4.39
C SER A 435 -14.02 -16.29 -2.86
N ASP A 436 -13.52 -17.29 -2.16
CA ASP A 436 -13.59 -17.39 -0.72
C ASP A 436 -12.39 -16.67 -0.08
N TRP A 437 -12.61 -16.09 1.12
CA TRP A 437 -11.61 -15.47 1.95
C TRP A 437 -10.49 -16.43 2.40
N GLN A 438 -10.67 -17.74 2.28
CA GLN A 438 -9.71 -18.76 2.73
C GLN A 438 -8.42 -18.82 1.90
N TRP A 439 -8.37 -18.26 0.70
CA TRP A 439 -7.13 -18.15 -0.09
C TRP A 439 -6.23 -17.07 0.52
N GLU A 440 -5.50 -17.46 1.55
CA GLU A 440 -4.83 -16.57 2.49
C GLU A 440 -3.38 -17.00 2.76
N THR A 441 -2.47 -16.03 2.72
CA THR A 441 -1.02 -16.21 2.92
C THR A 441 -0.46 -15.14 3.85
N GLY A 442 0.71 -15.37 4.44
CA GLY A 442 1.45 -14.38 5.20
C GLY A 442 1.37 -14.54 6.72
N PHE A 443 1.05 -15.72 7.21
CA PHE A 443 0.90 -16.06 8.64
C PHE A 443 2.19 -16.03 9.48
N GLY A 444 3.04 -15.02 9.31
CA GLY A 444 4.32 -14.89 9.99
C GLY A 444 5.53 -15.29 9.15
N ASN A 445 5.30 -15.92 7.99
CA ASN A 445 6.38 -16.22 7.04
C ASN A 445 6.78 -14.99 6.21
N PHE A 446 5.89 -13.99 6.12
CA PHE A 446 6.08 -12.76 5.38
C PHE A 446 5.68 -11.54 6.21
N ASN A 447 6.39 -10.44 6.02
CA ASN A 447 5.96 -9.16 6.55
C ASN A 447 4.86 -8.57 5.66
N THR A 448 3.65 -8.37 6.21
CA THR A 448 2.46 -7.94 5.46
C THR A 448 2.58 -6.53 4.83
N ILE A 449 3.61 -5.77 5.16
CA ILE A 449 3.86 -4.42 4.63
C ILE A 449 4.97 -4.44 3.59
N THR A 450 6.18 -4.87 3.99
CA THR A 450 7.36 -4.83 3.10
C THR A 450 7.38 -5.95 2.07
N GLN A 451 6.60 -7.02 2.29
CA GLN A 451 6.49 -8.17 1.40
C GLN A 451 5.06 -8.37 0.85
N ALA A 452 4.27 -7.30 0.79
CA ALA A 452 2.88 -7.36 0.31
C ALA A 452 2.77 -7.89 -1.13
N GLU A 453 3.69 -7.51 -2.01
CA GLU A 453 3.77 -8.03 -3.38
C GLU A 453 4.06 -9.53 -3.40
N GLN A 454 5.01 -10.00 -2.58
CA GLN A 454 5.37 -11.43 -2.49
C GLN A 454 4.23 -12.28 -1.95
N ILE A 455 3.49 -11.78 -0.96
CA ILE A 455 2.29 -12.42 -0.41
C ILE A 455 1.22 -12.60 -1.51
N ARG A 456 0.92 -11.52 -2.26
CA ARG A 456 -0.01 -11.56 -3.37
C ARG A 456 0.45 -12.58 -4.44
N ASP A 457 1.73 -12.56 -4.80
CA ASP A 457 2.30 -13.45 -5.80
C ASP A 457 2.22 -14.92 -5.38
N HIS A 458 2.41 -15.19 -4.10
CA HIS A 458 2.24 -16.52 -3.53
C HIS A 458 0.79 -17.01 -3.69
N ASN A 459 -0.19 -16.17 -3.33
CA ASN A 459 -1.61 -16.47 -3.54
C ASN A 459 -1.96 -16.69 -5.01
N LEU A 460 -1.42 -15.88 -5.93
CA LEU A 460 -1.64 -16.05 -7.36
C LEU A 460 -1.08 -17.37 -7.88
N ARG A 461 0.10 -17.80 -7.39
CA ARG A 461 0.66 -19.12 -7.73
C ARG A 461 -0.24 -20.26 -7.26
N ALA A 462 -0.84 -20.15 -6.07
CA ALA A 462 -1.79 -21.13 -5.57
C ALA A 462 -3.08 -21.15 -6.41
N ILE A 463 -3.68 -19.99 -6.68
CA ILE A 463 -4.92 -19.86 -7.45
C ILE A 463 -4.73 -20.42 -8.87
N TYR A 464 -3.71 -19.97 -9.58
CA TYR A 464 -3.47 -20.41 -10.97
C TYR A 464 -3.08 -21.89 -11.06
N GLY A 465 -2.31 -22.40 -10.09
CA GLY A 465 -1.95 -23.82 -10.02
C GLY A 465 -3.15 -24.72 -9.80
N ASN A 466 -3.99 -24.40 -8.81
CA ASN A 466 -5.22 -25.14 -8.56
C ASN A 466 -6.18 -25.06 -9.76
N TRP A 467 -6.35 -23.87 -10.34
CA TRP A 467 -7.22 -23.69 -11.50
C TRP A 467 -6.73 -24.51 -12.72
N SER A 468 -5.43 -24.49 -13.01
CA SER A 468 -4.82 -25.29 -14.08
C SER A 468 -5.04 -26.79 -13.86
N TYR A 469 -4.85 -27.28 -12.61
CA TYR A 469 -5.13 -28.64 -12.23
C TYR A 469 -6.59 -29.02 -12.48
N LEU A 470 -7.54 -28.20 -12.03
CA LEU A 470 -8.98 -28.46 -12.19
C LEU A 470 -9.40 -28.48 -13.67
N LYS A 471 -8.90 -27.56 -14.47
CA LYS A 471 -9.18 -27.48 -15.91
C LYS A 471 -8.70 -28.75 -16.65
N LYS A 472 -7.53 -29.27 -16.27
CA LYS A 472 -6.90 -30.42 -16.89
C LYS A 472 -7.48 -31.74 -16.39
N ASN A 473 -7.60 -31.90 -15.06
CA ASN A 473 -7.87 -33.23 -14.44
C ASN A 473 -9.33 -33.41 -14.02
N LYS A 474 -10.11 -32.32 -13.92
CA LYS A 474 -11.54 -32.33 -13.56
C LYS A 474 -12.39 -31.67 -14.65
N ALA A 475 -12.04 -31.91 -15.93
CA ALA A 475 -12.66 -31.23 -17.08
C ALA A 475 -14.16 -31.46 -17.20
N ALA A 476 -14.70 -32.61 -16.75
CA ALA A 476 -16.15 -32.85 -16.72
C ALA A 476 -16.92 -31.79 -15.92
N LYS A 477 -16.35 -31.29 -14.81
CA LYS A 477 -16.94 -30.24 -13.95
C LYS A 477 -16.47 -28.83 -14.33
N TYR A 478 -15.19 -28.66 -14.67
CA TYR A 478 -14.58 -27.36 -14.84
C TYR A 478 -14.30 -26.96 -16.30
N GLY A 479 -14.55 -27.85 -17.27
CA GLY A 479 -14.25 -27.57 -18.66
C GLY A 479 -14.94 -26.32 -19.22
N LYS A 480 -16.19 -26.06 -18.82
CA LYS A 480 -16.95 -24.88 -19.21
C LYS A 480 -16.79 -23.69 -18.26
N LYS A 481 -16.06 -23.81 -17.16
CA LYS A 481 -15.81 -22.69 -16.25
C LYS A 481 -14.61 -21.86 -16.68
N GLU A 482 -14.68 -20.56 -16.45
CA GLU A 482 -13.64 -19.58 -16.78
C GLU A 482 -13.36 -18.68 -15.59
N LEU A 483 -12.07 -18.33 -15.35
CA LEU A 483 -11.74 -17.26 -14.40
C LEU A 483 -12.31 -15.94 -14.90
N ALA A 484 -13.22 -15.36 -14.13
CA ALA A 484 -13.85 -14.08 -14.44
C ALA A 484 -13.08 -12.91 -13.82
N TRP A 485 -12.49 -13.15 -12.67
CA TRP A 485 -11.74 -12.16 -11.92
C TRP A 485 -10.83 -12.84 -10.89
N VAL A 486 -9.67 -12.24 -10.65
CA VAL A 486 -8.73 -12.54 -9.55
C VAL A 486 -8.27 -11.23 -8.96
N ALA A 487 -8.26 -11.09 -7.64
CA ALA A 487 -7.76 -9.88 -6.99
C ALA A 487 -6.25 -9.74 -7.21
N TYR A 488 -5.83 -8.61 -7.77
CA TYR A 488 -4.40 -8.26 -7.87
C TYR A 488 -3.92 -7.41 -6.68
N ILE A 489 -4.84 -6.92 -5.86
CA ILE A 489 -4.57 -6.26 -4.58
C ILE A 489 -4.91 -7.22 -3.46
N GLY A 490 -3.97 -7.41 -2.53
CA GLY A 490 -4.19 -8.26 -1.37
C GLY A 490 -5.14 -7.64 -0.34
N GLY A 491 -6.17 -8.38 0.04
CA GLY A 491 -7.09 -8.03 1.13
C GLY A 491 -6.45 -8.30 2.49
N LYS A 492 -5.67 -7.35 2.99
CA LYS A 492 -4.96 -7.47 4.28
C LYS A 492 -5.93 -7.48 5.46
N ARG A 493 -5.66 -8.37 6.42
CA ARG A 493 -6.39 -8.41 7.69
C ARG A 493 -5.64 -7.70 8.80
N GLU A 494 -4.35 -7.99 8.99
CA GLU A 494 -3.56 -7.48 10.10
C GLU A 494 -2.21 -6.92 9.64
N SER A 495 -1.76 -5.88 10.35
CA SER A 495 -0.43 -5.30 10.24
C SER A 495 -0.09 -4.56 11.55
N ARG A 496 0.39 -3.31 11.50
CA ARG A 496 0.67 -2.51 12.70
C ARG A 496 -0.62 -2.12 13.42
N ARG A 497 -0.59 -2.22 14.75
CA ARG A 497 -1.62 -1.73 15.68
C ARG A 497 -0.98 -0.61 16.51
N ILE A 498 -1.40 0.64 16.27
CA ILE A 498 -0.85 1.84 16.92
C ILE A 498 -1.31 1.88 18.39
N ILE A 499 -0.39 2.14 19.31
CA ILE A 499 -0.68 2.16 20.74
C ILE A 499 -1.45 3.42 21.12
N GLY A 500 -2.66 3.23 21.67
CA GLY A 500 -3.49 4.24 22.32
C GLY A 500 -3.28 4.27 23.85
N ASP A 501 -4.11 5.03 24.53
CA ASP A 501 -4.10 5.06 26.00
C ASP A 501 -4.75 3.80 26.63
N TYR A 502 -5.45 3.02 25.85
CA TYR A 502 -6.00 1.73 26.25
C TYR A 502 -5.67 0.65 25.21
N VAL A 503 -5.44 -0.57 25.70
CA VAL A 503 -5.23 -1.77 24.87
C VAL A 503 -6.42 -2.70 25.09
N LEU A 504 -7.34 -2.75 24.15
CA LEU A 504 -8.48 -3.67 24.21
C LEU A 504 -7.97 -5.11 24.07
N ASN A 505 -8.38 -5.99 24.97
CA ASN A 505 -7.88 -7.35 25.09
C ASN A 505 -9.01 -8.40 25.00
N GLN A 506 -8.63 -9.68 24.94
CA GLN A 506 -9.55 -10.80 24.81
C GLN A 506 -10.56 -10.84 25.96
N MET A 507 -10.14 -10.61 27.21
CA MET A 507 -11.01 -10.68 28.38
C MET A 507 -12.10 -9.61 28.32
N ASP A 508 -11.74 -8.37 27.99
CA ASP A 508 -12.70 -7.27 27.80
C ASP A 508 -13.83 -7.64 26.83
N ILE A 509 -13.46 -8.33 25.73
CA ILE A 509 -14.40 -8.75 24.69
C ILE A 509 -15.29 -9.91 25.17
N GLN A 510 -14.71 -10.91 25.82
CA GLN A 510 -15.45 -12.07 26.30
C GLN A 510 -16.38 -11.74 27.45
N GLU A 511 -16.03 -10.76 28.29
CA GLU A 511 -16.87 -10.23 29.35
C GLU A 511 -18.00 -9.33 28.82
N GLY A 512 -17.99 -8.96 27.55
CA GLY A 512 -18.96 -8.03 26.99
C GLY A 512 -18.88 -6.65 27.64
N LYS A 513 -17.66 -6.15 27.91
CA LYS A 513 -17.42 -4.98 28.74
C LYS A 513 -17.86 -3.68 28.10
N PHE A 514 -18.58 -2.87 28.91
CA PHE A 514 -18.94 -1.50 28.53
C PHE A 514 -18.10 -0.51 29.35
N TYR A 515 -17.47 0.41 28.68
CA TYR A 515 -16.60 1.41 29.28
C TYR A 515 -17.30 2.76 29.40
N PRO A 516 -16.95 3.59 30.40
CA PRO A 516 -17.46 4.98 30.48
C PRO A 516 -17.18 5.79 29.23
N ASP A 517 -16.07 5.51 28.55
CA ASP A 517 -15.67 6.10 27.25
C ASP A 517 -15.92 5.13 26.07
N GLY A 518 -16.80 4.15 26.24
CA GLY A 518 -17.22 3.25 25.18
C GLY A 518 -17.85 4.04 24.04
N SER A 519 -17.27 3.96 22.85
CA SER A 519 -17.64 4.82 21.71
C SER A 519 -18.23 4.08 20.52
N VAL A 520 -17.86 2.82 20.33
CA VAL A 520 -18.35 1.97 19.22
C VAL A 520 -18.75 0.62 19.79
N THR A 521 -19.93 0.13 19.43
CA THR A 521 -20.32 -1.25 19.77
C THR A 521 -19.81 -2.20 18.69
N ALA A 522 -18.99 -3.16 19.09
CA ALA A 522 -18.58 -4.27 18.25
C ALA A 522 -19.46 -5.49 18.51
N THR A 523 -19.81 -6.20 17.45
CA THR A 523 -20.78 -7.31 17.48
C THR A 523 -20.24 -8.59 16.85
N TRP A 524 -18.99 -8.54 16.34
CA TRP A 524 -18.39 -9.66 15.65
C TRP A 524 -17.76 -10.66 16.62
N THR A 525 -17.74 -11.92 16.23
CA THR A 525 -17.03 -12.99 16.96
C THR A 525 -15.52 -12.70 17.00
N ILE A 526 -14.80 -13.26 17.96
CA ILE A 526 -13.35 -13.36 17.83
C ILE A 526 -13.09 -14.37 16.69
N ASP A 527 -12.54 -13.88 15.60
CA ASP A 527 -12.31 -14.60 14.35
C ASP A 527 -10.83 -14.60 14.03
N LEU A 528 -10.15 -15.69 14.42
CA LEU A 528 -8.72 -15.88 14.23
C LEU A 528 -8.47 -16.87 13.09
N HIS A 529 -7.52 -16.52 12.22
CA HIS A 529 -7.13 -17.30 11.06
C HIS A 529 -5.77 -17.94 11.30
N PHE A 530 -5.64 -19.18 10.84
CA PHE A 530 -4.42 -19.97 10.91
C PHE A 530 -4.23 -20.72 9.60
N PRO A 531 -3.01 -21.16 9.26
CA PRO A 531 -2.83 -22.13 8.16
C PRO A 531 -3.73 -23.35 8.38
N ASP A 532 -4.48 -23.74 7.36
CA ASP A 532 -5.30 -24.95 7.40
C ASP A 532 -4.41 -26.19 7.57
N ALA A 533 -4.77 -27.12 8.46
CA ALA A 533 -3.94 -28.26 8.81
C ALA A 533 -3.67 -29.20 7.62
N LYS A 534 -4.65 -29.39 6.73
CA LYS A 534 -4.46 -30.20 5.52
C LYS A 534 -3.57 -29.46 4.52
N ASN A 535 -3.73 -28.14 4.40
CA ASN A 535 -2.87 -27.31 3.57
C ASN A 535 -1.42 -27.32 4.06
N SER A 536 -1.18 -27.19 5.35
CA SER A 536 0.17 -27.31 5.93
C SER A 536 0.80 -28.66 5.68
N LYS A 537 0.02 -29.76 5.69
CA LYS A 537 0.56 -31.10 5.41
C LYS A 537 1.13 -31.23 3.99
N TYR A 538 0.46 -30.64 2.98
CA TYR A 538 0.85 -30.79 1.57
C TYR A 538 1.73 -29.63 1.07
N PHE A 539 1.70 -28.47 1.73
CA PHE A 539 2.43 -27.25 1.36
C PHE A 539 3.15 -26.63 2.57
N GLU A 540 3.86 -27.46 3.34
CA GLU A 540 4.60 -27.02 4.53
C GLU A 540 5.56 -25.87 4.19
N GLY A 541 5.43 -24.74 4.90
CA GLY A 541 6.20 -23.52 4.66
C GLY A 541 5.77 -22.72 3.42
N GLN A 542 4.75 -23.19 2.71
CA GLN A 542 4.16 -22.53 1.54
C GLN A 542 2.63 -22.49 1.64
N GLU A 543 2.10 -22.38 2.84
CA GLU A 543 0.67 -22.37 3.09
C GLU A 543 0.01 -21.18 2.39
N PHE A 544 -1.16 -21.43 1.80
CA PHE A 544 -1.97 -20.46 1.07
C PHE A 544 -3.46 -20.57 1.39
N PHE A 545 -3.84 -21.44 2.32
CA PHE A 545 -5.24 -21.68 2.65
C PHE A 545 -5.45 -21.66 4.16
N ALA A 546 -6.47 -20.90 4.62
CA ALA A 546 -6.75 -20.65 6.01
C ALA A 546 -7.85 -21.55 6.59
N GLY A 547 -7.63 -22.04 7.79
CA GLY A 547 -8.65 -22.44 8.73
C GLY A 547 -8.96 -21.31 9.70
N THR A 548 -10.12 -21.37 10.40
CA THR A 548 -10.52 -20.35 11.37
C THR A 548 -10.92 -20.93 12.70
N LYS A 549 -10.78 -20.08 13.74
CA LYS A 549 -11.34 -20.29 15.06
C LYS A 549 -12.28 -19.15 15.40
N HIS A 550 -13.57 -19.45 15.47
CA HIS A 550 -14.60 -18.50 15.85
C HIS A 550 -15.01 -18.69 17.32
N ILE A 551 -14.98 -17.60 18.10
CA ILE A 551 -15.50 -17.58 19.48
C ILE A 551 -16.59 -16.52 19.53
N LYS A 552 -17.83 -16.96 19.82
CA LYS A 552 -18.97 -16.06 19.98
C LYS A 552 -18.77 -15.18 21.20
N VAL A 553 -19.08 -13.91 21.06
CA VAL A 553 -19.04 -12.91 22.14
C VAL A 553 -20.34 -12.11 22.16
N ALA A 554 -20.72 -11.60 23.33
CA ALA A 554 -21.79 -10.62 23.43
C ALA A 554 -21.31 -9.27 22.83
N PRO A 555 -22.23 -8.38 22.42
CA PRO A 555 -21.85 -7.01 22.09
C PRO A 555 -21.06 -6.34 23.21
N TYR A 556 -19.99 -5.62 22.85
CA TYR A 556 -19.13 -4.88 23.78
C TYR A 556 -18.76 -3.53 23.19
N THR A 557 -18.21 -2.61 23.99
CA THR A 557 -17.81 -1.30 23.47
C THR A 557 -16.30 -1.18 23.31
N ILE A 558 -15.89 -0.53 22.22
CA ILE A 558 -14.50 -0.11 21.98
C ILE A 558 -14.31 1.24 22.67
N PRO A 559 -13.37 1.36 23.64
CA PRO A 559 -13.09 2.64 24.31
C PRO A 559 -12.57 3.69 23.34
N TYR A 560 -12.97 4.95 23.52
CA TYR A 560 -12.43 6.06 22.74
C TYR A 560 -10.89 6.18 22.87
N ARG A 561 -10.35 5.79 24.02
CA ARG A 561 -8.90 5.72 24.28
C ARG A 561 -8.12 4.78 23.34
N CYS A 562 -8.78 3.94 22.56
CA CYS A 562 -8.18 3.13 21.50
C CYS A 562 -8.06 3.89 20.18
N LEU A 563 -8.72 5.06 20.02
CA LEU A 563 -8.89 5.76 18.75
C LEU A 563 -7.93 6.96 18.57
N TYR A 564 -6.93 7.10 19.43
CA TYR A 564 -5.87 8.12 19.27
C TYR A 564 -4.53 7.59 19.77
N SER A 565 -3.44 8.18 19.25
CA SER A 565 -2.07 7.77 19.59
C SER A 565 -1.69 8.18 21.01
N LYS A 566 -0.97 7.27 21.70
CA LYS A 566 -0.45 7.52 23.04
C LYS A 566 0.61 8.63 23.05
N ASN A 567 1.49 8.67 22.07
CA ASN A 567 2.66 9.54 22.05
C ASN A 567 2.65 10.61 20.94
N ILE A 568 1.81 10.52 19.92
CA ILE A 568 1.64 11.58 18.92
C ILE A 568 0.38 12.38 19.24
N GLN A 569 0.57 13.67 19.58
CA GLN A 569 -0.44 14.47 20.29
C GLN A 569 -1.69 14.82 19.47
N ASN A 570 -1.58 14.89 18.14
CA ASN A 570 -2.67 15.27 17.24
C ASN A 570 -3.04 14.17 16.22
N LEU A 571 -2.75 12.90 16.57
CA LEU A 571 -3.04 11.75 15.72
C LEU A 571 -4.21 10.93 16.26
N PHE A 572 -5.29 10.86 15.47
CA PHE A 572 -6.38 9.90 15.62
C PHE A 572 -6.12 8.63 14.81
N MET A 573 -6.84 7.55 15.13
CA MET A 573 -6.80 6.28 14.41
C MET A 573 -8.22 5.71 14.28
N ALA A 574 -8.56 5.19 13.11
CA ALA A 574 -9.78 4.43 12.91
C ALA A 574 -9.53 3.27 11.93
N GLY A 575 -10.11 2.13 12.23
CA GLY A 575 -9.93 0.94 11.41
C GLY A 575 -9.17 -0.17 12.12
N ARG A 576 -8.58 -1.09 11.34
CA ARG A 576 -7.87 -2.25 11.87
C ARG A 576 -6.53 -1.92 12.56
N ASN A 577 -6.05 -0.70 12.43
CA ASN A 577 -4.79 -0.22 13.04
C ASN A 577 -4.95 0.36 14.45
N ILE A 578 -6.12 0.31 15.05
CA ILE A 578 -6.31 0.70 16.46
C ILE A 578 -5.65 -0.30 17.40
N ARG A 579 -5.40 0.12 18.65
CA ARG A 579 -4.72 -0.74 19.62
C ARG A 579 -5.63 -1.79 20.24
N THR A 580 -5.39 -3.04 19.87
CA THR A 580 -5.95 -4.23 20.48
C THR A 580 -4.83 -5.28 20.64
N THR A 581 -5.03 -6.30 21.49
CA THR A 581 -4.21 -7.51 21.40
C THR A 581 -4.56 -8.28 20.13
N HIS A 582 -3.71 -9.22 19.70
CA HIS A 582 -3.98 -10.08 18.54
C HIS A 582 -5.30 -10.86 18.71
N GLY A 583 -5.56 -11.39 19.94
CA GLY A 583 -6.80 -12.10 20.23
C GLY A 583 -8.04 -11.23 20.06
N ALA A 584 -8.02 -10.02 20.63
CA ALA A 584 -9.11 -9.05 20.51
C ALA A 584 -9.28 -8.51 19.08
N PHE A 585 -8.19 -8.40 18.35
CA PHE A 585 -8.16 -7.91 16.98
C PHE A 585 -9.11 -8.68 16.04
N GLY A 586 -9.24 -10.01 16.24
CA GLY A 586 -10.14 -10.84 15.47
C GLY A 586 -11.59 -10.34 15.44
N SER A 587 -12.03 -9.65 16.48
CA SER A 587 -13.40 -9.11 16.60
C SER A 587 -13.55 -7.67 16.10
N THR A 588 -12.52 -6.82 16.23
CA THR A 588 -12.64 -5.36 16.01
C THR A 588 -12.44 -4.94 14.55
N ARG A 589 -11.84 -5.79 13.72
CA ARG A 589 -11.36 -5.45 12.37
C ARG A 589 -12.43 -5.41 11.28
N VAL A 590 -13.66 -5.85 11.54
CA VAL A 590 -14.71 -5.89 10.52
C VAL A 590 -15.15 -4.49 10.09
N MET A 591 -15.45 -4.33 8.81
CA MET A 591 -15.49 -3.01 8.18
C MET A 591 -16.62 -2.11 8.68
N ARG A 592 -17.81 -2.64 9.03
CA ARG A 592 -18.88 -1.81 9.60
C ARG A 592 -18.49 -1.26 10.97
N THR A 593 -17.84 -2.06 11.82
CA THR A 593 -17.26 -1.60 13.10
C THR A 593 -16.19 -0.54 12.85
N CYS A 594 -15.28 -0.76 11.88
CA CYS A 594 -14.27 0.22 11.52
C CYS A 594 -14.87 1.54 10.99
N GLY A 595 -15.97 1.48 10.24
CA GLY A 595 -16.70 2.67 9.79
C GLY A 595 -17.26 3.49 10.94
N MET A 596 -17.85 2.83 11.92
CA MET A 596 -18.33 3.50 13.15
C MET A 596 -17.19 4.16 13.94
N MET A 597 -16.00 3.52 14.02
CA MET A 597 -14.81 4.18 14.58
C MET A 597 -14.47 5.47 13.84
N GLY A 598 -14.58 5.45 12.50
CA GLY A 598 -14.38 6.65 11.67
C GLY A 598 -15.37 7.76 12.03
N GLU A 599 -16.67 7.44 12.16
CA GLU A 599 -17.67 8.44 12.56
C GLU A 599 -17.31 9.08 13.90
N VAL A 600 -16.90 8.28 14.91
CA VAL A 600 -16.46 8.77 16.21
C VAL A 600 -15.25 9.68 16.11
N VAL A 601 -14.26 9.31 15.29
CA VAL A 601 -13.06 10.15 15.05
C VAL A 601 -13.44 11.50 14.43
N GLY A 602 -14.39 11.53 13.50
CA GLY A 602 -14.90 12.77 12.93
C GLY A 602 -15.54 13.68 13.97
N PHE A 603 -16.39 13.15 14.85
CA PHE A 603 -16.99 13.92 15.97
C PHE A 603 -15.92 14.38 16.97
N ALA A 604 -14.99 13.52 17.34
CA ALA A 604 -13.92 13.88 18.28
C ALA A 604 -12.98 14.95 17.70
N SER A 605 -12.70 14.91 16.40
CA SER A 605 -11.87 15.94 15.74
C SER A 605 -12.55 17.29 15.72
N TYR A 606 -13.88 17.35 15.59
CA TYR A 606 -14.66 18.57 15.75
C TYR A 606 -14.51 19.15 17.17
N ILE A 607 -14.68 18.33 18.20
CA ILE A 607 -14.54 18.76 19.60
C ILE A 607 -13.11 19.25 19.85
N ALA A 608 -12.10 18.49 19.40
CA ALA A 608 -10.70 18.86 19.53
C ALA A 608 -10.39 20.21 18.85
N ASN A 609 -10.95 20.45 17.67
CA ASN A 609 -10.78 21.74 16.97
C ASN A 609 -11.52 22.87 17.67
N LYS A 610 -12.76 22.65 18.13
CA LYS A 610 -13.58 23.62 18.85
C LYS A 610 -12.89 24.16 20.11
N TYR A 611 -12.31 23.25 20.90
CA TYR A 611 -11.66 23.61 22.18
C TYR A 611 -10.14 23.78 22.10
N LYS A 612 -9.54 23.68 20.90
CA LYS A 612 -8.09 23.74 20.69
C LYS A 612 -7.34 22.78 21.60
N THR A 613 -7.87 21.57 21.76
CA THR A 613 -7.33 20.52 22.63
C THR A 613 -6.84 19.32 21.83
N SER A 614 -6.06 18.43 22.46
CA SER A 614 -5.61 17.19 21.83
C SER A 614 -6.73 16.12 21.80
N PRO A 615 -6.60 15.04 20.98
CA PRO A 615 -7.46 13.87 21.08
C PRO A 615 -7.61 13.33 22.52
N ARG A 616 -6.51 13.30 23.28
CA ARG A 616 -6.53 12.93 24.72
C ARG A 616 -7.27 13.94 25.57
N GLY A 617 -7.21 15.24 25.24
CA GLY A 617 -7.98 16.29 25.92
C GLY A 617 -9.49 16.11 25.73
N VAL A 618 -9.93 15.65 24.55
CA VAL A 618 -11.34 15.27 24.35
C VAL A 618 -11.78 14.19 25.36
N TYR A 619 -10.94 13.18 25.58
CA TYR A 619 -11.21 12.15 26.60
C TYR A 619 -11.27 12.75 28.02
N LYS A 620 -10.29 13.58 28.37
CA LYS A 620 -10.14 14.07 29.75
C LYS A 620 -11.18 15.12 30.14
N ASP A 621 -11.46 16.05 29.23
CA ASP A 621 -12.15 17.30 29.54
C ASP A 621 -13.51 17.43 28.84
N HIS A 622 -13.74 16.71 27.73
CA HIS A 622 -14.90 16.87 26.86
C HIS A 622 -15.62 15.56 26.50
N LEU A 623 -15.35 14.46 27.23
CA LEU A 623 -15.99 13.18 27.00
C LEU A 623 -17.53 13.23 27.05
N PRO A 624 -18.16 14.00 27.99
CA PRO A 624 -19.62 14.16 28.01
C PRO A 624 -20.19 14.75 26.73
N GLU A 625 -19.51 15.71 26.09
CA GLU A 625 -19.95 16.28 24.82
C GLU A 625 -19.85 15.24 23.68
N LEU A 626 -18.75 14.49 23.61
CA LEU A 626 -18.63 13.39 22.64
C LEU A 626 -19.75 12.37 22.82
N THR A 627 -19.99 11.94 24.05
CA THR A 627 -21.06 10.99 24.40
C THR A 627 -22.44 11.54 24.05
N GLY A 628 -22.69 12.83 24.30
CA GLY A 628 -23.93 13.53 23.93
C GLY A 628 -24.16 13.54 22.40
N ILE A 629 -23.12 13.80 21.60
CA ILE A 629 -23.20 13.71 20.14
C ILE A 629 -23.54 12.27 19.70
N LEU A 630 -22.85 11.27 20.25
CA LEU A 630 -23.10 9.85 19.93
C LEU A 630 -24.52 9.41 20.26
N LYS A 631 -25.10 9.89 21.37
CA LYS A 631 -26.50 9.69 21.74
C LYS A 631 -27.47 10.51 20.89
N GLY A 632 -26.96 11.55 20.23
CA GLY A 632 -27.76 12.52 19.49
C GLY A 632 -28.55 13.49 20.38
N GLU A 633 -28.07 13.71 21.59
CA GLU A 633 -28.57 14.70 22.54
C GLU A 633 -28.08 16.10 22.22
N THR A 634 -26.89 16.21 21.63
CA THR A 634 -26.30 17.47 21.17
C THR A 634 -26.52 17.59 19.67
N LEU A 635 -27.17 18.67 19.24
CA LEU A 635 -27.34 18.95 17.82
C LEU A 635 -25.95 19.26 17.22
N ALA A 636 -25.55 18.49 16.21
CA ALA A 636 -24.51 18.95 15.31
C ALA A 636 -24.94 20.27 14.67
N PRO A 637 -24.06 21.24 14.42
CA PRO A 637 -24.38 22.40 13.63
C PRO A 637 -25.01 21.90 12.32
N GLN A 638 -26.25 22.32 12.05
CA GLN A 638 -26.87 22.03 10.74
C GLN A 638 -26.09 22.86 9.71
N PRO A 639 -25.80 22.33 8.52
CA PRO A 639 -25.10 23.06 7.46
C PRO A 639 -25.84 24.30 7.00
#